data_73b0f8ca629ce0957a8ee1b9d27b4d1c
#
_entry.id   73b0f8ca629ce0957a8ee1b9d27b4d1c
#
_cell.length_a   1.000
_cell.length_b   1.000
_cell.length_c   1.000
_cell.angle_alpha   90.00
_cell.angle_beta   90.00
_cell.angle_gamma   90.00
#
_symmetry.space_group_name_H-M   'P 1'
#
loop_
_entity.id
_entity.type
_entity.pdbx_description
1 polymer ?
#
loop_
_entity_poly.entity_id
_entity_poly.type
_entity_poly.pdbx_seq_one_letter_code
_entity_poly.pdbx_strand_id
1 'polypeptide(L)'
;MINFQEFKNKLLEPGLVDHIVVSNKSVAKVYVRSSPRITDQTNDDVVQGPIDGTPARGNVSQYKYYFNIGSVDSFEEKLEEAQETLGIDPHDYVPVTYVSEMVWYQELLRFAPTALLLGSLLYMGRRMQGGFGVGGGGGGRGGRGIFNIGKAHVTKLDKNAKNKVFFKDVAGCDEAKQEIMEFVHFLKNPKKYEELGAKIPKGALLVGPPGTGKTLLAKATAGESGVPFLSISGSDFMEMFVGVGPSRVRSLFSEARQSAPSIIFIDEIDAIGRARGRGGLTGANDERESTLNQLLVEMDGFGTTAGVVVLAGTNRPDILDKALLRPGRFDRQITIDKPDIKGRDQIFQIYLKKIKLDHEPSYYSQRLAALTPGFAGADIANVCNEAALIAARNEGKQVTMEHFEAAIDRVIGGLEKKNKVISKLERRTVAYHESGHAVAGWFLEHAEPLLKVTIVPRGTAALGFAQYVPNENLLMTKEQLFDMTCMTLGGRASEQVLLGKISTGAQNDLEKVTKLTYAQVAVYGFSDKVGLLSFPQRDDAFEMTKPYSSKTGAIIDNEVREWVGKAYECTLRLIEEHKVQVAQIAELLLEKEVLHQEDLVRVLGERPFKSSEITNYDRFKQGFEEEGEKSKETTDGGTVEDDGSSPLEPNVVPV
;
A
#
# COMPACT_ATOMS: atom_id res chain seq x y z
N MET A 1 -39.59 -50.77 0.09
CA MET A 1 -39.70 -49.30 0.14
C MET A 1 -41.18 -48.97 0.14
N ILE A 2 -41.64 -48.11 1.03
CA ILE A 2 -43.01 -47.59 1.12
C ILE A 2 -42.95 -46.06 1.07
N ASN A 3 -44.09 -45.39 0.82
CA ASN A 3 -44.14 -43.94 0.98
C ASN A 3 -44.73 -43.58 2.38
N PHE A 4 -44.62 -42.33 2.81
CA PHE A 4 -45.06 -41.88 4.13
C PHE A 4 -46.56 -42.07 4.33
N GLN A 5 -47.36 -41.92 3.27
CA GLN A 5 -48.81 -42.12 3.31
C GLN A 5 -49.20 -43.60 3.54
N GLU A 6 -48.46 -44.51 2.86
CA GLU A 6 -48.63 -45.95 3.09
C GLU A 6 -48.13 -46.39 4.46
N PHE A 7 -47.09 -45.77 4.98
CA PHE A 7 -46.65 -45.99 6.35
C PHE A 7 -47.74 -45.58 7.35
N LYS A 8 -48.38 -44.40 7.19
CA LYS A 8 -49.46 -43.91 8.05
C LYS A 8 -50.62 -44.90 8.05
N ASN A 9 -51.15 -45.27 6.90
CA ASN A 9 -52.38 -46.05 6.79
C ASN A 9 -52.18 -47.56 7.05
N LYS A 10 -51.03 -48.15 6.71
CA LYS A 10 -50.84 -49.61 6.82
C LYS A 10 -50.10 -50.05 8.09
N LEU A 11 -49.35 -49.18 8.72
CA LEU A 11 -48.48 -49.54 9.83
C LEU A 11 -48.75 -48.71 11.09
N LEU A 12 -48.94 -47.39 10.96
CA LEU A 12 -49.14 -46.51 12.10
C LEU A 12 -50.58 -46.58 12.65
N GLU A 13 -51.60 -46.51 11.77
CA GLU A 13 -53.01 -46.59 12.11
C GLU A 13 -53.40 -47.91 12.77
N PRO A 14 -52.93 -49.09 12.32
CA PRO A 14 -53.18 -50.36 12.99
C PRO A 14 -52.30 -50.61 14.24
N GLY A 15 -51.44 -49.70 14.63
CA GLY A 15 -50.57 -49.84 15.79
C GLY A 15 -49.48 -50.89 15.72
N LEU A 16 -49.06 -51.21 14.50
CA LEU A 16 -48.08 -52.29 14.24
C LEU A 16 -46.61 -51.81 14.33
N VAL A 17 -46.36 -50.53 14.51
CA VAL A 17 -45.00 -49.97 14.58
C VAL A 17 -44.43 -50.15 15.98
N ASP A 18 -43.24 -50.70 16.05
CA ASP A 18 -42.50 -50.87 17.30
C ASP A 18 -41.60 -49.63 17.58
N HIS A 19 -40.70 -49.37 16.70
CA HIS A 19 -39.83 -48.19 16.72
C HIS A 19 -39.34 -47.86 15.30
N ILE A 20 -38.86 -46.64 15.16
CA ILE A 20 -38.30 -46.15 13.88
C ILE A 20 -36.85 -45.82 14.09
N VAL A 21 -35.97 -46.29 13.21
CA VAL A 21 -34.54 -45.96 13.21
C VAL A 21 -34.22 -45.12 11.98
N VAL A 22 -33.80 -43.89 12.16
CA VAL A 22 -33.37 -42.99 11.08
C VAL A 22 -31.87 -43.14 10.88
N SER A 23 -31.49 -43.69 9.72
CA SER A 23 -30.10 -43.90 9.35
C SER A 23 -29.60 -42.74 8.49
N ASN A 24 -28.47 -42.16 8.87
CA ASN A 24 -27.74 -41.11 8.11
C ASN A 24 -28.61 -39.88 7.79
N LYS A 25 -29.58 -39.54 8.62
CA LYS A 25 -30.49 -38.41 8.42
C LYS A 25 -31.31 -38.42 7.12
N SER A 26 -31.37 -39.54 6.41
CA SER A 26 -31.99 -39.63 5.09
C SER A 26 -32.97 -40.80 4.92
N VAL A 27 -32.84 -41.89 5.67
CA VAL A 27 -33.66 -43.10 5.54
C VAL A 27 -34.24 -43.50 6.89
N ALA A 28 -35.57 -43.59 6.94
CA ALA A 28 -36.30 -44.13 8.10
C ALA A 28 -36.57 -45.63 7.89
N LYS A 29 -36.06 -46.45 8.78
CA LYS A 29 -36.28 -47.91 8.86
C LYS A 29 -37.33 -48.23 9.89
N VAL A 30 -38.39 -48.87 9.50
CA VAL A 30 -39.54 -49.16 10.39
C VAL A 30 -39.48 -50.60 10.84
N TYR A 31 -39.48 -50.79 12.14
CA TYR A 31 -39.53 -52.08 12.80
C TYR A 31 -40.98 -52.36 13.23
N VAL A 32 -41.48 -53.54 12.88
CA VAL A 32 -42.89 -53.91 13.01
C VAL A 32 -43.04 -55.01 14.04
N ARG A 33 -44.02 -54.88 14.95
CA ARG A 33 -44.43 -55.89 15.94
C ARG A 33 -45.19 -57.03 15.26
N SER A 34 -45.15 -58.21 15.91
CA SER A 34 -45.83 -59.42 15.38
C SER A 34 -47.32 -59.50 15.74
N SER A 35 -47.81 -58.60 16.60
CA SER A 35 -49.23 -58.52 17.01
C SER A 35 -49.64 -57.11 17.39
N PRO A 36 -50.90 -56.64 17.13
CA PRO A 36 -51.38 -55.32 17.47
C PRO A 36 -51.53 -55.13 19.02
N ARG A 37 -51.37 -53.88 19.48
CA ARG A 37 -51.63 -53.50 20.86
C ARG A 37 -53.14 -53.66 21.19
N ILE A 38 -53.47 -54.55 22.12
CA ILE A 38 -54.83 -54.61 22.76
C ILE A 38 -54.75 -53.69 23.98
N THR A 39 -55.48 -52.60 23.92
CA THR A 39 -55.73 -51.73 25.10
C THR A 39 -56.64 -52.44 26.07
N ASP A 40 -56.14 -53.01 27.16
CA ASP A 40 -56.90 -53.36 28.33
C ASP A 40 -56.36 -52.65 29.56
N GLN A 41 -57.25 -51.87 30.17
CA GLN A 41 -57.09 -51.27 31.48
C GLN A 41 -57.11 -52.38 32.53
N THR A 42 -56.14 -52.42 33.43
CA THR A 42 -56.35 -52.45 34.92
C THR A 42 -55.13 -53.01 35.66
N ASN A 43 -54.73 -52.19 36.63
CA ASN A 43 -54.17 -52.46 37.96
C ASN A 43 -52.84 -53.20 38.19
N ASP A 44 -51.95 -52.38 38.82
CA ASP A 44 -51.11 -52.69 39.98
C ASP A 44 -50.31 -54.00 40.02
N ASP A 45 -48.98 -53.87 40.02
CA ASP A 45 -48.24 -54.14 41.26
C ASP A 45 -46.67 -53.87 41.07
N VAL A 46 -46.19 -53.32 42.14
CA VAL A 46 -44.81 -52.98 42.43
C VAL A 46 -43.95 -54.22 42.62
N VAL A 47 -42.78 -54.34 41.97
CA VAL A 47 -41.57 -54.95 42.55
C VAL A 47 -40.28 -54.35 42.01
N GLN A 48 -39.46 -53.88 42.95
CA GLN A 48 -38.11 -53.37 42.81
C GLN A 48 -37.06 -54.45 42.52
N GLY A 49 -36.04 -54.05 41.68
CA GLY A 49 -34.66 -54.35 41.75
C GLY A 49 -34.14 -55.66 41.11
N PRO A 50 -32.83 -55.81 40.91
CA PRO A 50 -31.75 -54.84 40.83
C PRO A 50 -30.93 -54.89 39.48
N ILE A 51 -30.03 -53.91 39.36
CA ILE A 51 -29.03 -53.72 38.32
C ILE A 51 -28.04 -54.90 38.31
N ASP A 52 -27.81 -55.52 37.17
CA ASP A 52 -26.47 -55.83 36.68
C ASP A 52 -26.43 -56.49 35.29
N GLY A 53 -25.49 -56.05 34.46
CA GLY A 53 -24.74 -56.95 33.65
C GLY A 53 -25.14 -57.19 32.21
N THR A 54 -24.35 -56.66 31.30
CA THR A 54 -23.98 -57.14 29.93
C THR A 54 -25.12 -57.46 28.93
N PRO A 55 -25.14 -56.80 27.75
CA PRO A 55 -26.10 -57.13 26.72
C PRO A 55 -25.75 -58.46 26.06
N ALA A 56 -26.62 -59.44 26.27
CA ALA A 56 -26.63 -60.67 25.46
C ALA A 56 -26.86 -60.29 23.96
N ARG A 57 -26.08 -60.89 23.11
CA ARG A 57 -26.31 -60.89 21.65
C ARG A 57 -27.70 -61.52 21.36
N GLY A 58 -28.73 -60.66 21.31
CA GLY A 58 -30.09 -61.01 20.85
C GLY A 58 -30.24 -60.64 19.38
N ASN A 59 -30.84 -61.53 18.62
CA ASN A 59 -31.22 -61.46 17.21
C ASN A 59 -31.40 -60.04 16.67
N VAL A 60 -30.63 -59.71 15.64
CA VAL A 60 -30.81 -58.53 14.78
C VAL A 60 -32.21 -58.64 14.16
N SER A 61 -33.21 -57.98 14.76
CA SER A 61 -34.54 -57.86 14.14
C SER A 61 -34.39 -57.07 12.85
N GLN A 62 -34.58 -57.78 11.74
CA GLN A 62 -34.53 -57.19 10.40
C GLN A 62 -35.72 -56.21 10.27
N TYR A 63 -35.44 -54.93 9.90
CA TYR A 63 -36.49 -53.98 9.57
C TYR A 63 -37.33 -54.49 8.40
N LYS A 64 -38.65 -54.34 8.46
CA LYS A 64 -39.56 -54.83 7.43
C LYS A 64 -39.81 -53.82 6.31
N TYR A 65 -39.77 -52.54 6.66
CA TYR A 65 -40.08 -51.45 5.73
C TYR A 65 -39.12 -50.28 5.89
N TYR A 66 -38.91 -49.51 4.83
CA TYR A 66 -38.11 -48.27 4.86
C TYR A 66 -38.64 -47.23 3.87
N PHE A 67 -38.40 -45.94 4.18
CA PHE A 67 -38.70 -44.82 3.29
C PHE A 67 -37.66 -43.71 3.45
N ASN A 68 -37.54 -42.83 2.44
CA ASN A 68 -36.64 -41.71 2.48
C ASN A 68 -37.33 -40.49 3.14
N ILE A 69 -36.61 -39.79 3.99
CA ILE A 69 -37.05 -38.56 4.64
C ILE A 69 -36.32 -37.37 4.01
N GLY A 70 -36.98 -36.21 3.85
CA GLY A 70 -36.39 -35.00 3.27
C GLY A 70 -35.46 -34.28 4.26
N SER A 71 -35.95 -34.07 5.49
CA SER A 71 -35.18 -33.56 6.63
C SER A 71 -35.68 -34.18 7.92
N VAL A 72 -34.86 -34.22 8.96
CA VAL A 72 -35.19 -34.78 10.25
C VAL A 72 -36.36 -34.01 10.89
N ASP A 73 -36.26 -32.70 10.93
CA ASP A 73 -37.25 -31.82 11.55
C ASP A 73 -38.64 -31.94 10.88
N SER A 74 -38.65 -31.94 9.53
CA SER A 74 -39.88 -32.12 8.76
C SER A 74 -40.50 -33.52 8.91
N PHE A 75 -39.68 -34.52 9.21
CA PHE A 75 -40.17 -35.89 9.46
C PHE A 75 -40.76 -36.00 10.84
N GLU A 76 -40.14 -35.45 11.87
CA GLU A 76 -40.66 -35.43 13.25
C GLU A 76 -42.00 -34.70 13.30
N GLU A 77 -42.09 -33.51 12.72
CA GLU A 77 -43.33 -32.71 12.67
C GLU A 77 -44.48 -33.50 11.99
N LYS A 78 -44.22 -34.14 10.86
CA LYS A 78 -45.23 -34.95 10.16
C LYS A 78 -45.59 -36.22 10.90
N LEU A 79 -44.67 -36.80 11.65
CA LEU A 79 -44.94 -38.01 12.45
C LEU A 79 -45.76 -37.64 13.67
N GLU A 80 -45.47 -36.56 14.35
CA GLU A 80 -46.26 -36.03 15.46
C GLU A 80 -47.68 -35.67 15.02
N GLU A 81 -47.80 -34.89 13.92
CA GLU A 81 -49.10 -34.53 13.33
C GLU A 81 -49.93 -35.77 12.95
N ALA A 82 -49.28 -36.82 12.42
CA ALA A 82 -49.95 -38.06 12.08
C ALA A 82 -50.43 -38.84 13.30
N GLN A 83 -49.66 -38.86 14.39
CA GLN A 83 -50.02 -39.53 15.66
C GLN A 83 -51.12 -38.76 16.41
N GLU A 84 -51.05 -37.43 16.39
CA GLU A 84 -52.09 -36.55 16.95
C GLU A 84 -53.43 -36.74 16.20
N THR A 85 -53.37 -36.79 14.86
CA THR A 85 -54.56 -37.00 14.02
C THR A 85 -55.24 -38.37 14.28
N LEU A 86 -54.43 -39.37 14.64
CA LEU A 86 -54.92 -40.73 15.00
C LEU A 86 -55.36 -40.88 16.46
N GLY A 87 -55.22 -39.80 17.27
CA GLY A 87 -55.66 -39.81 18.66
C GLY A 87 -54.78 -40.67 19.57
N ILE A 88 -53.51 -40.86 19.26
CA ILE A 88 -52.56 -41.62 20.09
C ILE A 88 -52.08 -40.70 21.23
N ASP A 89 -52.11 -41.24 22.48
CA ASP A 89 -51.65 -40.46 23.63
C ASP A 89 -50.17 -40.09 23.49
N PRO A 90 -49.75 -38.87 23.85
CA PRO A 90 -48.33 -38.44 23.77
C PRO A 90 -47.33 -39.36 24.47
N HIS A 91 -47.77 -40.09 25.49
CA HIS A 91 -46.92 -41.08 26.17
C HIS A 91 -46.71 -42.37 25.37
N ASP A 92 -47.56 -42.62 24.38
CA ASP A 92 -47.55 -43.83 23.54
C ASP A 92 -46.99 -43.58 22.14
N TYR A 93 -46.38 -42.43 21.90
CA TYR A 93 -45.76 -42.10 20.62
C TYR A 93 -44.66 -43.08 20.25
N VAL A 94 -44.55 -43.39 18.96
CA VAL A 94 -43.56 -44.32 18.44
C VAL A 94 -42.16 -43.74 18.64
N PRO A 95 -41.28 -44.43 19.36
CA PRO A 95 -39.94 -43.93 19.61
C PRO A 95 -39.11 -43.90 18.32
N VAL A 96 -38.44 -42.74 18.08
CA VAL A 96 -37.53 -42.54 16.93
C VAL A 96 -36.10 -42.49 17.45
N THR A 97 -35.23 -43.29 16.86
CA THR A 97 -33.81 -43.31 17.20
C THR A 97 -32.98 -42.92 15.99
N TYR A 98 -31.94 -42.10 16.19
CA TYR A 98 -31.08 -41.64 15.14
C TYR A 98 -29.74 -42.37 15.20
N VAL A 99 -29.36 -43.05 14.09
CA VAL A 99 -28.13 -43.84 14.01
C VAL A 99 -27.33 -43.40 12.78
N SER A 100 -26.06 -43.12 12.99
CA SER A 100 -25.12 -42.92 11.90
C SER A 100 -24.50 -44.27 11.53
N GLU A 101 -24.95 -44.90 10.48
CA GLU A 101 -24.34 -46.12 9.96
C GLU A 101 -23.10 -45.82 9.16
N MET A 102 -21.95 -46.26 9.65
CA MET A 102 -20.65 -46.08 8.99
C MET A 102 -20.51 -47.10 7.88
N VAL A 103 -20.46 -46.62 6.62
CA VAL A 103 -20.30 -47.46 5.44
C VAL A 103 -18.82 -47.62 5.20
N TRP A 104 -18.26 -48.79 5.51
CA TRP A 104 -16.81 -49.09 5.49
C TRP A 104 -16.09 -48.75 4.17
N TYR A 105 -16.77 -48.81 3.04
CA TYR A 105 -16.18 -48.43 1.75
C TYR A 105 -16.03 -46.91 1.59
N GLN A 106 -16.82 -46.09 2.25
CA GLN A 106 -16.62 -44.62 2.26
C GLN A 106 -15.40 -44.22 3.08
N GLU A 107 -15.12 -44.92 4.17
CA GLU A 107 -13.86 -44.74 4.90
C GLU A 107 -12.67 -45.22 4.05
N LEU A 108 -12.79 -46.32 3.31
CA LEU A 108 -11.74 -46.79 2.43
C LEU A 108 -11.47 -45.81 1.27
N LEU A 109 -12.50 -45.17 0.72
CA LEU A 109 -12.36 -44.09 -0.28
C LEU A 109 -11.73 -42.82 0.32
N ARG A 110 -12.01 -42.53 1.57
CA ARG A 110 -11.42 -41.39 2.28
C ARG A 110 -9.93 -41.55 2.54
N PHE A 111 -9.48 -42.78 2.77
CA PHE A 111 -8.06 -43.13 2.93
C PHE A 111 -7.33 -43.43 1.59
N ALA A 112 -8.06 -43.65 0.50
CA ALA A 112 -7.48 -43.92 -0.81
C ALA A 112 -6.49 -42.86 -1.30
N PRO A 113 -6.78 -41.55 -1.22
CA PRO A 113 -5.82 -40.52 -1.63
C PRO A 113 -4.57 -40.50 -0.75
N THR A 114 -4.69 -40.71 0.56
CA THR A 114 -3.55 -40.78 1.47
C THR A 114 -2.73 -42.05 1.25
N ALA A 115 -3.35 -43.17 1.00
CA ALA A 115 -2.66 -44.42 0.65
C ALA A 115 -1.96 -44.35 -0.70
N LEU A 116 -2.57 -43.69 -1.71
CA LEU A 116 -1.93 -43.40 -3.00
C LEU A 116 -0.74 -42.44 -2.85
N LEU A 117 -0.87 -41.43 -2.00
CA LEU A 117 0.19 -40.47 -1.71
C LEU A 117 1.36 -41.16 -0.99
N LEU A 118 1.08 -42.00 0.01
CA LEU A 118 2.08 -42.79 0.73
C LEU A 118 2.73 -43.83 -0.19
N GLY A 119 1.95 -44.50 -1.01
CA GLY A 119 2.43 -45.44 -2.02
C GLY A 119 3.31 -44.81 -3.09
N SER A 120 2.93 -43.60 -3.54
CA SER A 120 3.74 -42.81 -4.48
C SER A 120 5.04 -42.32 -3.82
N LEU A 121 4.98 -41.94 -2.55
CA LEU A 121 6.17 -41.52 -1.78
C LEU A 121 7.13 -42.70 -1.54
N LEU A 122 6.61 -43.87 -1.21
CA LEU A 122 7.40 -45.10 -1.06
C LEU A 122 7.96 -45.60 -2.39
N TYR A 123 7.18 -45.51 -3.49
CA TYR A 123 7.63 -45.85 -4.84
C TYR A 123 8.73 -44.87 -5.30
N MET A 124 8.55 -43.58 -5.03
CA MET A 124 9.52 -42.54 -5.35
C MET A 124 10.79 -42.67 -4.46
N GLY A 125 10.61 -43.00 -3.17
CA GLY A 125 11.71 -43.29 -2.24
C GLY A 125 12.51 -44.52 -2.68
N ARG A 126 11.85 -45.58 -3.14
CA ARG A 126 12.52 -46.79 -3.65
C ARG A 126 13.25 -46.57 -4.99
N ARG A 127 12.73 -45.65 -5.83
CA ARG A 127 13.40 -45.25 -7.07
C ARG A 127 14.58 -44.30 -6.81
N MET A 128 14.54 -43.52 -5.72
CA MET A 128 15.67 -42.67 -5.26
C MET A 128 16.76 -43.48 -4.52
N GLN A 129 16.43 -44.59 -3.89
CA GLN A 129 17.40 -45.45 -3.17
C GLN A 129 18.30 -46.26 -4.09
N GLY A 130 17.95 -46.38 -5.39
CA GLY A 130 18.79 -47.00 -6.43
C GLY A 130 19.89 -46.09 -7.00
N GLY A 131 20.03 -44.83 -6.54
CA GLY A 131 20.96 -43.85 -7.07
C GLY A 131 22.00 -43.27 -6.12
N PHE A 132 22.13 -43.76 -4.88
CA PHE A 132 23.16 -43.30 -3.95
C PHE A 132 24.38 -44.23 -3.97
N GLY A 133 25.07 -44.26 -5.12
CA GLY A 133 26.43 -44.78 -5.22
C GLY A 133 27.41 -43.64 -4.96
N VAL A 134 28.17 -43.78 -3.89
CA VAL A 134 29.37 -42.98 -3.60
C VAL A 134 30.40 -43.16 -4.70
N GLY A 135 30.73 -42.09 -5.42
CA GLY A 135 31.86 -42.12 -6.38
C GLY A 135 31.82 -40.94 -7.37
N GLY A 136 32.67 -40.01 -7.15
CA GLY A 136 33.45 -39.09 -7.99
C GLY A 136 32.92 -38.58 -9.31
N GLY A 137 32.91 -37.27 -9.42
CA GLY A 137 33.34 -36.56 -10.66
C GLY A 137 32.26 -36.23 -11.69
N GLY A 138 32.05 -34.93 -11.95
CA GLY A 138 31.61 -34.45 -13.26
C GLY A 138 30.24 -33.80 -13.33
N GLY A 139 30.24 -32.51 -13.59
CA GLY A 139 29.21 -31.53 -13.91
C GLY A 139 27.90 -31.99 -14.55
N GLY A 140 26.81 -31.41 -14.05
CA GLY A 140 25.48 -31.56 -14.66
C GLY A 140 24.41 -30.72 -13.98
N ARG A 141 23.92 -29.74 -14.66
CA ARG A 141 22.84 -28.81 -14.34
C ARG A 141 21.56 -29.50 -13.85
N GLY A 142 20.97 -29.00 -12.78
CA GLY A 142 19.52 -29.00 -12.60
C GLY A 142 18.93 -30.07 -11.68
N GLY A 143 19.14 -29.98 -10.38
CA GLY A 143 18.34 -30.66 -9.35
C GLY A 143 17.85 -29.64 -8.33
N ARG A 144 16.67 -29.04 -8.55
CA ARG A 144 15.94 -28.30 -7.50
C ARG A 144 15.43 -29.31 -6.47
N GLY A 145 16.30 -29.68 -5.52
CA GLY A 145 15.92 -30.56 -4.42
C GLY A 145 14.98 -29.87 -3.45
N ILE A 146 14.04 -30.63 -2.91
CA ILE A 146 13.08 -30.26 -1.85
C ILE A 146 13.79 -29.68 -0.60
N PHE A 147 15.09 -29.89 -0.46
CA PHE A 147 15.93 -29.36 0.63
C PHE A 147 16.38 -27.89 0.45
N ASN A 148 15.99 -27.18 -0.59
CA ASN A 148 16.32 -25.77 -0.81
C ASN A 148 15.23 -24.78 -0.34
N ILE A 149 14.17 -25.24 0.32
CA ILE A 149 13.04 -24.40 0.77
C ILE A 149 13.49 -23.36 1.82
N GLY A 150 14.54 -23.63 2.57
CA GLY A 150 15.07 -22.71 3.59
C GLY A 150 16.22 -21.79 3.16
N LYS A 151 16.67 -21.83 1.88
CA LYS A 151 17.70 -20.92 1.41
C LYS A 151 17.09 -19.60 0.93
N ALA A 152 17.66 -18.49 1.37
CA ALA A 152 17.28 -17.18 0.90
C ALA A 152 17.60 -17.02 -0.60
N HIS A 153 16.65 -16.52 -1.39
CA HIS A 153 16.90 -16.07 -2.75
C HIS A 153 17.59 -14.70 -2.70
N VAL A 154 18.89 -14.71 -2.47
CA VAL A 154 19.68 -13.48 -2.36
C VAL A 154 20.17 -13.07 -3.73
N THR A 155 19.85 -11.84 -4.13
CA THR A 155 20.48 -11.24 -5.31
C THR A 155 21.89 -10.78 -4.92
N LYS A 156 22.90 -11.48 -5.44
CA LYS A 156 24.32 -11.11 -5.24
C LYS A 156 24.80 -10.22 -6.35
N LEU A 157 25.39 -9.09 -5.99
CA LEU A 157 26.23 -8.29 -6.87
C LEU A 157 27.68 -8.52 -6.44
N ASP A 158 28.40 -9.29 -7.24
CA ASP A 158 29.81 -9.59 -7.00
C ASP A 158 30.71 -8.38 -7.26
N LYS A 159 31.91 -8.39 -6.65
CA LYS A 159 32.94 -7.37 -6.86
C LYS A 159 33.29 -7.10 -8.33
N ASN A 160 33.01 -8.02 -9.23
CA ASN A 160 33.36 -7.94 -10.65
C ASN A 160 32.16 -7.71 -11.57
N ALA A 161 30.98 -7.37 -11.04
CA ALA A 161 29.80 -7.10 -11.86
C ALA A 161 30.05 -5.91 -12.80
N LYS A 162 29.74 -6.09 -14.10
CA LYS A 162 29.90 -5.03 -15.12
C LYS A 162 29.02 -3.80 -14.90
N ASN A 163 27.93 -3.94 -14.15
CA ASN A 163 26.96 -2.88 -13.89
C ASN A 163 27.02 -2.41 -12.43
N LYS A 164 28.15 -1.84 -12.02
CA LYS A 164 28.26 -1.18 -10.71
C LYS A 164 27.62 0.18 -10.75
N VAL A 165 26.86 0.50 -9.71
CA VAL A 165 26.33 1.84 -9.44
C VAL A 165 27.28 2.54 -8.47
N PHE A 166 27.63 3.79 -8.76
CA PHE A 166 28.47 4.62 -7.91
C PHE A 166 27.68 5.86 -7.44
N PHE A 167 28.21 6.61 -6.47
CA PHE A 167 27.56 7.84 -6.00
C PHE A 167 27.41 8.92 -7.08
N LYS A 168 28.21 8.89 -8.13
CA LYS A 168 28.05 9.75 -9.31
C LYS A 168 26.75 9.47 -10.10
N ASP A 169 26.21 8.25 -9.96
CA ASP A 169 24.97 7.82 -10.63
C ASP A 169 23.73 8.09 -9.77
N VAL A 170 23.92 8.63 -8.55
CA VAL A 170 22.89 9.02 -7.61
C VAL A 170 22.91 10.53 -7.44
N ALA A 171 21.78 11.19 -7.52
CA ALA A 171 21.65 12.64 -7.37
C ALA A 171 20.47 13.02 -6.47
N GLY A 172 20.46 14.25 -5.98
CA GLY A 172 19.33 14.82 -5.24
C GLY A 172 19.14 14.27 -3.82
N CYS A 173 20.20 13.75 -3.20
CA CYS A 173 20.20 13.29 -1.80
C CYS A 173 21.59 13.44 -1.18
N ASP A 174 22.15 14.64 -1.23
CA ASP A 174 23.56 14.87 -0.87
C ASP A 174 23.80 14.68 0.64
N GLU A 175 22.87 15.05 1.50
CA GLU A 175 22.92 14.81 2.95
C GLU A 175 22.93 13.29 3.25
N ALA A 176 22.04 12.55 2.63
CA ALA A 176 22.00 11.09 2.79
C ALA A 176 23.26 10.40 2.28
N LYS A 177 23.85 10.91 1.18
CA LYS A 177 25.15 10.43 0.69
C LYS A 177 26.27 10.70 1.69
N GLN A 178 26.28 11.88 2.31
CA GLN A 178 27.30 12.26 3.30
C GLN A 178 27.24 11.32 4.52
N GLU A 179 26.05 11.07 5.06
CA GLU A 179 25.88 10.15 6.17
C GLU A 179 26.29 8.71 5.83
N ILE A 180 25.89 8.24 4.65
CA ILE A 180 26.19 6.86 4.25
C ILE A 180 27.66 6.68 3.84
N MET A 181 28.35 7.77 3.49
CA MET A 181 29.78 7.75 3.18
C MET A 181 30.64 7.31 4.38
N GLU A 182 30.17 7.54 5.60
CA GLU A 182 30.88 7.05 6.79
C GLU A 182 30.96 5.51 6.81
N PHE A 183 29.87 4.82 6.39
CA PHE A 183 29.90 3.36 6.23
C PHE A 183 30.86 2.89 5.15
N VAL A 184 30.98 3.66 4.05
CA VAL A 184 31.95 3.38 2.98
C VAL A 184 33.38 3.52 3.51
N HIS A 185 33.67 4.61 4.23
CA HIS A 185 34.99 4.83 4.84
C HIS A 185 35.34 3.74 5.84
N PHE A 186 34.37 3.32 6.66
CA PHE A 186 34.56 2.21 7.59
C PHE A 186 34.87 0.91 6.86
N LEU A 187 34.08 0.53 5.85
CA LEU A 187 34.28 -0.72 5.10
C LEU A 187 35.63 -0.74 4.35
N LYS A 188 36.14 0.44 3.94
CA LYS A 188 37.46 0.58 3.31
C LYS A 188 38.60 0.50 4.32
N ASN A 189 38.48 1.14 5.49
CA ASN A 189 39.55 1.32 6.47
C ASN A 189 39.08 1.10 7.92
N PRO A 190 38.70 -0.12 8.33
CA PRO A 190 38.15 -0.38 9.65
C PRO A 190 39.13 -0.10 10.81
N LYS A 191 40.44 -0.33 10.59
CA LYS A 191 41.49 -0.19 11.62
C LYS A 191 41.56 1.22 12.21
N LYS A 192 41.39 2.26 11.39
CA LYS A 192 41.41 3.66 11.85
C LYS A 192 40.37 3.96 12.92
N TYR A 193 39.20 3.34 12.80
CA TYR A 193 38.10 3.52 13.76
C TYR A 193 38.34 2.70 15.04
N GLU A 194 38.86 1.49 14.91
CA GLU A 194 39.23 0.64 16.05
C GLU A 194 40.34 1.25 16.91
N GLU A 195 41.36 1.84 16.30
CA GLU A 195 42.45 2.54 16.99
C GLU A 195 41.99 3.74 17.83
N LEU A 196 40.94 4.43 17.36
CA LEU A 196 40.33 5.55 18.07
C LEU A 196 39.27 5.10 19.11
N GLY A 197 39.01 3.81 19.23
CA GLY A 197 37.98 3.25 20.12
C GLY A 197 36.55 3.53 19.70
N ALA A 198 36.31 3.97 18.47
CA ALA A 198 34.98 4.29 17.96
C ALA A 198 34.15 3.01 17.79
N LYS A 199 32.93 3.00 18.34
CA LYS A 199 31.94 1.93 18.09
C LYS A 199 31.27 2.20 16.74
N ILE A 200 31.50 1.29 15.80
CA ILE A 200 30.96 1.39 14.47
C ILE A 200 29.47 1.02 14.47
N PRO A 201 28.61 1.81 13.83
CA PRO A 201 27.20 1.46 13.70
C PRO A 201 27.06 0.18 12.87
N LYS A 202 26.30 -0.78 13.39
CA LYS A 202 26.07 -2.08 12.72
C LYS A 202 25.14 -1.97 11.52
N GLY A 203 24.25 -0.99 11.54
CA GLY A 203 23.30 -0.81 10.46
C GLY A 203 22.71 0.58 10.37
N ALA A 204 22.15 0.89 9.18
CA ALA A 204 21.38 2.09 8.92
C ALA A 204 20.04 1.77 8.29
N LEU A 205 19.00 2.50 8.71
CA LEU A 205 17.67 2.45 8.15
C LEU A 205 17.50 3.61 7.17
N LEU A 206 17.27 3.29 5.89
CA LEU A 206 16.96 4.26 4.84
C LEU A 206 15.45 4.50 4.85
N VAL A 207 15.05 5.70 5.23
CA VAL A 207 13.65 6.10 5.39
C VAL A 207 13.28 7.09 4.29
N GLY A 208 12.08 6.99 3.74
CA GLY A 208 11.58 8.00 2.80
C GLY A 208 10.45 7.49 1.91
N PRO A 209 9.80 8.36 1.16
CA PRO A 209 8.72 8.00 0.23
C PRO A 209 9.16 6.97 -0.82
N PRO A 210 8.22 6.25 -1.44
CA PRO A 210 8.55 5.34 -2.55
C PRO A 210 9.17 6.11 -3.71
N GLY A 211 10.10 5.48 -4.42
CA GLY A 211 10.73 6.08 -5.61
C GLY A 211 11.86 7.08 -5.35
N THR A 212 12.22 7.38 -4.09
CA THR A 212 13.30 8.34 -3.75
C THR A 212 14.72 7.78 -3.92
N GLY A 213 14.86 6.49 -4.27
CA GLY A 213 16.17 5.93 -4.62
C GLY A 213 16.88 5.20 -3.47
N LYS A 214 16.19 4.78 -2.41
CA LYS A 214 16.74 4.02 -1.27
C LYS A 214 17.57 2.80 -1.71
N THR A 215 17.01 1.96 -2.55
CA THR A 215 17.68 0.77 -3.11
C THR A 215 18.87 1.16 -4.00
N LEU A 216 18.77 2.26 -4.74
CA LEU A 216 19.84 2.77 -5.60
C LEU A 216 21.02 3.26 -4.76
N LEU A 217 20.75 4.02 -3.69
CA LEU A 217 21.76 4.52 -2.76
C LEU A 217 22.48 3.36 -2.06
N ALA A 218 21.75 2.34 -1.60
CA ALA A 218 22.36 1.14 -1.01
C ALA A 218 23.29 0.40 -2.00
N LYS A 219 22.88 0.27 -3.27
CA LYS A 219 23.74 -0.30 -4.32
C LYS A 219 24.98 0.55 -4.60
N ALA A 220 24.82 1.88 -4.61
CA ALA A 220 25.93 2.81 -4.80
C ALA A 220 26.94 2.73 -3.65
N THR A 221 26.47 2.56 -2.41
CA THR A 221 27.32 2.36 -1.23
C THR A 221 28.20 1.11 -1.39
N ALA A 222 27.63 0.02 -1.87
CA ALA A 222 28.40 -1.21 -2.14
C ALA A 222 29.38 -1.05 -3.31
N GLY A 223 28.95 -0.36 -4.38
CA GLY A 223 29.81 -0.05 -5.52
C GLY A 223 31.00 0.80 -5.11
N GLU A 224 30.80 1.83 -4.31
CA GLU A 224 31.81 2.76 -3.83
C GLU A 224 32.77 2.12 -2.83
N SER A 225 32.27 1.27 -1.93
CA SER A 225 33.10 0.53 -0.98
C SER A 225 33.82 -0.68 -1.60
N GLY A 226 33.37 -1.15 -2.77
CA GLY A 226 33.96 -2.28 -3.48
C GLY A 226 33.74 -3.63 -2.79
N VAL A 227 32.70 -3.75 -1.96
CA VAL A 227 32.35 -4.96 -1.23
C VAL A 227 31.17 -5.71 -1.88
N PRO A 228 30.99 -7.02 -1.60
CA PRO A 228 29.81 -7.77 -2.02
C PRO A 228 28.52 -7.18 -1.47
N PHE A 229 27.47 -7.17 -2.29
CA PHE A 229 26.15 -6.68 -1.95
C PHE A 229 25.13 -7.81 -2.00
N LEU A 230 24.50 -8.08 -0.87
CA LEU A 230 23.48 -9.12 -0.68
C LEU A 230 22.12 -8.44 -0.49
N SER A 231 21.26 -8.51 -1.50
CA SER A 231 19.94 -7.85 -1.47
C SER A 231 18.82 -8.87 -1.38
N ILE A 232 17.85 -8.57 -0.52
CA ILE A 232 16.64 -9.35 -0.32
C ILE A 232 15.48 -8.38 -0.03
N SER A 233 14.25 -8.75 -0.40
CA SER A 233 13.05 -8.04 0.03
C SER A 233 12.56 -8.58 1.38
N GLY A 234 12.04 -7.70 2.26
CA GLY A 234 11.38 -8.12 3.50
C GLY A 234 10.22 -9.08 3.25
N SER A 235 9.54 -8.96 2.12
CA SER A 235 8.48 -9.87 1.70
C SER A 235 8.98 -11.29 1.41
N ASP A 236 10.25 -11.47 1.00
CA ASP A 236 10.83 -12.78 0.72
C ASP A 236 11.01 -13.65 1.97
N PHE A 237 10.96 -13.04 3.15
CA PHE A 237 10.96 -13.78 4.42
C PHE A 237 9.58 -14.30 4.83
N MET A 238 8.51 -13.79 4.20
CA MET A 238 7.13 -14.17 4.50
C MET A 238 6.76 -15.44 3.75
N GLU A 239 6.51 -16.51 4.49
CA GLU A 239 6.10 -17.80 3.92
C GLU A 239 4.97 -18.41 4.75
N MET A 240 4.21 -19.32 4.13
CA MET A 240 3.13 -20.04 4.83
C MET A 240 3.65 -21.17 5.74
N PHE A 241 4.90 -21.57 5.59
CA PHE A 241 5.49 -22.67 6.35
C PHE A 241 6.27 -22.15 7.54
N VAL A 242 5.94 -22.64 8.73
CA VAL A 242 6.59 -22.26 9.99
C VAL A 242 8.09 -22.58 9.96
N GLY A 243 8.91 -21.61 10.35
CA GLY A 243 10.36 -21.74 10.47
C GLY A 243 11.17 -21.46 9.20
N VAL A 244 10.52 -21.24 8.04
CA VAL A 244 11.21 -20.91 6.78
C VAL A 244 11.78 -19.50 6.82
N GLY A 245 11.03 -18.51 7.30
CA GLY A 245 11.46 -17.13 7.46
C GLY A 245 12.72 -17.01 8.32
N PRO A 246 12.72 -17.50 9.57
CA PRO A 246 13.90 -17.52 10.42
C PRO A 246 15.09 -18.27 9.81
N SER A 247 14.86 -19.34 9.05
CA SER A 247 15.92 -20.08 8.36
C SER A 247 16.56 -19.27 7.24
N ARG A 248 15.77 -18.50 6.48
CA ARG A 248 16.28 -17.58 5.44
C ARG A 248 17.10 -16.45 6.06
N VAL A 249 16.67 -15.88 7.19
CA VAL A 249 17.45 -14.87 7.92
C VAL A 249 18.83 -15.46 8.31
N ARG A 250 18.88 -16.63 8.96
CA ARG A 250 20.15 -17.28 9.31
C ARG A 250 21.03 -17.53 8.09
N SER A 251 20.45 -18.00 6.99
CA SER A 251 21.18 -18.27 5.74
C SER A 251 21.80 -16.98 5.17
N LEU A 252 21.04 -15.87 5.12
CA LEU A 252 21.49 -14.56 4.64
C LEU A 252 22.69 -14.05 5.46
N PHE A 253 22.56 -14.05 6.78
CA PHE A 253 23.63 -13.58 7.66
C PHE A 253 24.86 -14.49 7.68
N SER A 254 24.69 -15.81 7.55
CA SER A 254 25.80 -16.75 7.38
C SER A 254 26.56 -16.46 6.08
N GLU A 255 25.85 -16.21 5.00
CA GLU A 255 26.43 -15.88 3.69
C GLU A 255 27.17 -14.54 3.70
N ALA A 256 26.61 -13.53 4.37
CA ALA A 256 27.27 -12.24 4.55
C ALA A 256 28.58 -12.36 5.35
N ARG A 257 28.59 -13.15 6.43
CA ARG A 257 29.81 -13.45 7.22
C ARG A 257 30.88 -14.16 6.39
N GLN A 258 30.49 -15.09 5.53
CA GLN A 258 31.43 -15.78 4.63
C GLN A 258 32.02 -14.86 3.56
N SER A 259 31.30 -13.83 3.19
CA SER A 259 31.67 -12.86 2.15
C SER A 259 32.24 -11.55 2.74
N ALA A 260 32.49 -11.49 4.04
CA ALA A 260 32.97 -10.27 4.70
C ALA A 260 34.32 -9.76 4.15
N PRO A 261 34.52 -8.43 4.01
CA PRO A 261 33.54 -7.38 4.29
C PRO A 261 32.40 -7.33 3.27
N SER A 262 31.15 -7.15 3.73
CA SER A 262 29.95 -7.21 2.88
C SER A 262 28.84 -6.28 3.37
N ILE A 263 27.90 -5.95 2.47
CA ILE A 263 26.69 -5.20 2.80
C ILE A 263 25.48 -6.11 2.59
N ILE A 264 24.62 -6.21 3.62
CA ILE A 264 23.28 -6.76 3.52
C ILE A 264 22.33 -5.60 3.27
N PHE A 265 21.43 -5.72 2.29
CA PHE A 265 20.34 -4.78 2.08
C PHE A 265 19.00 -5.50 2.15
N ILE A 266 18.16 -5.07 3.08
CA ILE A 266 16.79 -5.57 3.25
C ILE A 266 15.84 -4.47 2.81
N ASP A 267 15.25 -4.61 1.62
CA ASP A 267 14.24 -3.67 1.14
C ASP A 267 12.87 -3.99 1.75
N GLU A 268 12.03 -2.98 1.92
CA GLU A 268 10.68 -3.13 2.50
C GLU A 268 10.69 -3.87 3.86
N ILE A 269 11.57 -3.47 4.77
CA ILE A 269 11.71 -4.13 6.07
C ILE A 269 10.41 -4.10 6.90
N ASP A 270 9.52 -3.18 6.63
CA ASP A 270 8.19 -3.06 7.25
C ASP A 270 7.29 -4.29 7.01
N ALA A 271 7.58 -5.11 6.00
CA ALA A 271 6.89 -6.39 5.80
C ALA A 271 7.05 -7.32 7.03
N ILE A 272 8.26 -7.37 7.62
CA ILE A 272 8.57 -8.20 8.80
C ILE A 272 8.70 -7.40 10.09
N GLY A 273 9.12 -6.14 9.99
CA GLY A 273 9.49 -5.27 11.11
C GLY A 273 8.35 -4.52 11.78
N ARG A 274 7.11 -4.73 11.41
CA ARG A 274 5.95 -4.01 11.96
C ARG A 274 5.77 -4.30 13.45
N ALA A 275 5.47 -3.26 14.24
CA ALA A 275 5.20 -3.35 15.66
C ALA A 275 4.08 -4.34 16.00
N ARG A 276 4.19 -5.00 17.15
CA ARG A 276 3.24 -6.01 17.63
C ARG A 276 1.88 -5.37 17.85
N GLY A 277 0.86 -5.80 17.07
CA GLY A 277 -0.52 -5.37 17.25
C GLY A 277 -1.23 -6.18 18.34
N ARG A 278 -1.96 -5.52 19.23
CA ARG A 278 -2.92 -6.18 20.13
C ARG A 278 -4.11 -6.67 19.30
N GLY A 279 -4.14 -7.94 18.95
CA GLY A 279 -5.34 -8.57 18.40
C GLY A 279 -5.17 -9.15 16.99
N GLY A 280 -5.14 -10.46 16.93
CA GLY A 280 -5.25 -11.24 15.71
C GLY A 280 -4.75 -12.67 15.92
N LEU A 281 -5.65 -13.59 16.19
CA LEU A 281 -5.49 -15.04 16.20
C LEU A 281 -5.25 -15.55 14.77
N THR A 282 -4.08 -15.27 14.18
CA THR A 282 -3.73 -15.87 12.88
C THR A 282 -2.26 -16.24 12.87
N GLY A 283 -1.96 -17.49 12.59
CA GLY A 283 -0.60 -18.07 12.58
C GLY A 283 0.41 -17.35 11.67
N ALA A 284 -0.05 -16.52 10.74
CA ALA A 284 0.80 -15.66 9.91
C ALA A 284 1.52 -14.55 10.73
N ASN A 285 0.94 -14.11 11.85
CA ASN A 285 1.56 -13.13 12.72
C ASN A 285 2.70 -13.75 13.55
N ASP A 286 2.55 -15.02 13.96
CA ASP A 286 3.56 -15.73 14.75
C ASP A 286 4.81 -15.99 13.94
N GLU A 287 4.68 -16.32 12.65
CA GLU A 287 5.83 -16.54 11.75
C GLU A 287 6.58 -15.24 11.50
N ARG A 288 5.86 -14.13 11.29
CA ARG A 288 6.46 -12.81 11.12
C ARG A 288 7.22 -12.37 12.38
N GLU A 289 6.61 -12.56 13.56
CA GLU A 289 7.26 -12.25 14.84
C GLU A 289 8.48 -13.10 15.08
N SER A 290 8.42 -14.39 14.75
CA SER A 290 9.55 -15.32 14.83
C SER A 290 10.70 -14.90 13.90
N THR A 291 10.36 -14.46 12.68
CA THR A 291 11.33 -13.94 11.70
C THR A 291 11.99 -12.65 12.17
N LEU A 292 11.19 -11.71 12.70
CA LEU A 292 11.70 -10.47 13.28
C LEU A 292 12.65 -10.76 14.46
N ASN A 293 12.24 -11.63 15.38
CA ASN A 293 13.07 -12.01 16.52
C ASN A 293 14.39 -12.65 16.07
N GLN A 294 14.37 -13.50 15.03
CA GLN A 294 15.59 -14.06 14.46
C GLN A 294 16.49 -12.98 13.84
N LEU A 295 15.90 -11.99 13.14
CA LEU A 295 16.66 -10.86 12.60
C LEU A 295 17.36 -10.07 13.72
N LEU A 296 16.64 -9.78 14.80
CA LEU A 296 17.20 -9.09 15.96
C LEU A 296 18.35 -9.88 16.61
N VAL A 297 18.20 -11.21 16.75
CA VAL A 297 19.25 -12.10 17.29
C VAL A 297 20.48 -12.11 16.38
N GLU A 298 20.30 -12.20 15.06
CA GLU A 298 21.43 -12.17 14.12
C GLU A 298 22.15 -10.81 14.16
N MET A 299 21.42 -9.70 14.28
CA MET A 299 22.04 -8.35 14.40
C MET A 299 22.77 -8.17 15.74
N ASP A 300 22.24 -8.69 16.83
CA ASP A 300 22.92 -8.65 18.14
C ASP A 300 24.17 -9.56 18.14
N GLY A 301 24.10 -10.67 17.42
CA GLY A 301 25.10 -11.75 17.44
C GLY A 301 26.40 -11.46 16.70
N PHE A 302 26.51 -10.39 15.86
CA PHE A 302 27.81 -10.05 15.30
C PHE A 302 28.53 -8.96 16.08
N GLY A 303 29.81 -9.25 16.34
CA GLY A 303 30.72 -8.24 16.87
C GLY A 303 31.03 -7.16 15.83
N THR A 304 31.48 -6.02 16.30
CA THR A 304 31.90 -4.87 15.48
C THR A 304 33.03 -5.21 14.49
N THR A 305 33.75 -6.30 14.74
CA THR A 305 34.88 -6.77 13.90
C THR A 305 34.45 -7.61 12.69
N ALA A 306 33.17 -7.97 12.56
CA ALA A 306 32.72 -8.87 11.49
C ALA A 306 32.75 -8.26 10.07
N GLY A 307 32.94 -6.95 9.91
CA GLY A 307 32.98 -6.27 8.60
C GLY A 307 31.66 -6.37 7.80
N VAL A 308 30.55 -6.65 8.46
CA VAL A 308 29.22 -6.72 7.83
C VAL A 308 28.41 -5.50 8.25
N VAL A 309 27.88 -4.78 7.27
CA VAL A 309 26.97 -3.64 7.47
C VAL A 309 25.57 -4.03 6.97
N VAL A 310 24.55 -3.74 7.77
CA VAL A 310 23.14 -4.01 7.40
C VAL A 310 22.47 -2.69 7.04
N LEU A 311 22.04 -2.56 5.81
CA LEU A 311 21.20 -1.45 5.35
C LEU A 311 19.77 -1.97 5.19
N ALA A 312 18.77 -1.21 5.62
CA ALA A 312 17.38 -1.56 5.39
C ALA A 312 16.62 -0.38 4.80
N GLY A 313 15.66 -0.65 3.93
CA GLY A 313 14.78 0.36 3.33
C GLY A 313 13.35 0.24 3.84
N THR A 314 12.71 1.36 4.16
CA THR A 314 11.28 1.42 4.47
C THR A 314 10.64 2.70 3.97
N ASN A 315 9.36 2.61 3.62
CA ASN A 315 8.53 3.78 3.33
C ASN A 315 7.74 4.25 4.56
N ARG A 316 7.66 3.43 5.60
CA ARG A 316 6.82 3.66 6.79
C ARG A 316 7.59 3.37 8.09
N PRO A 317 8.43 4.31 8.53
CA PRO A 317 9.19 4.14 9.78
C PRO A 317 8.28 4.10 11.02
N ASP A 318 7.11 4.74 10.96
CA ASP A 318 6.11 4.85 12.01
C ASP A 318 5.56 3.51 12.51
N ILE A 319 5.46 2.52 11.61
CA ILE A 319 4.92 1.19 11.94
C ILE A 319 5.96 0.20 12.45
N LEU A 320 7.25 0.55 12.40
CA LEU A 320 8.33 -0.36 12.78
C LEU A 320 8.37 -0.63 14.30
N ASP A 321 8.75 -1.85 14.66
CA ASP A 321 8.99 -2.20 16.05
C ASP A 321 10.21 -1.42 16.57
N LYS A 322 10.02 -0.74 17.70
CA LYS A 322 11.07 0.04 18.37
C LYS A 322 12.31 -0.78 18.73
N ALA A 323 12.18 -2.10 18.79
CA ALA A 323 13.31 -2.99 19.03
C ALA A 323 14.34 -2.97 17.88
N LEU A 324 13.92 -2.68 16.65
CA LEU A 324 14.84 -2.52 15.52
C LEU A 324 15.71 -1.27 15.63
N LEU A 325 15.18 -0.21 16.25
CA LEU A 325 15.81 1.11 16.37
C LEU A 325 16.68 1.26 17.62
N ARG A 326 16.91 0.15 18.35
CA ARG A 326 17.80 0.18 19.54
C ARG A 326 19.26 0.22 19.10
N PRO A 327 20.13 0.91 19.89
CA PRO A 327 21.57 0.91 19.67
C PRO A 327 22.12 -0.51 19.55
N GLY A 328 23.03 -0.72 18.58
CA GLY A 328 23.59 -2.03 18.24
C GLY A 328 22.81 -2.78 17.15
N ARG A 329 21.78 -2.17 16.57
CA ARG A 329 20.96 -2.71 15.46
C ARG A 329 20.93 -1.72 14.31
N PHE A 330 19.81 -1.01 14.07
CA PHE A 330 19.78 0.13 13.16
C PHE A 330 20.08 1.41 13.95
N ASP A 331 21.36 1.66 14.12
CA ASP A 331 21.85 2.76 14.95
C ASP A 331 21.57 4.13 14.34
N ARG A 332 21.42 4.18 13.02
CA ARG A 332 21.17 5.41 12.26
C ARG A 332 19.91 5.31 11.41
N GLN A 333 19.19 6.41 11.35
CA GLN A 333 18.08 6.61 10.43
C GLN A 333 18.48 7.68 9.44
N ILE A 334 18.62 7.32 8.17
CA ILE A 334 19.00 8.21 7.09
C ILE A 334 17.73 8.51 6.29
N THR A 335 17.27 9.74 6.37
CA THR A 335 16.08 10.18 5.66
C THR A 335 16.44 10.55 4.23
N ILE A 336 15.66 10.04 3.27
CA ILE A 336 15.79 10.34 1.84
C ILE A 336 14.45 10.92 1.38
N ASP A 337 14.35 12.22 1.47
CA ASP A 337 13.15 12.95 1.07
C ASP A 337 13.00 13.04 -0.45
N LYS A 338 11.88 13.59 -0.90
CA LYS A 338 11.72 13.95 -2.31
C LYS A 338 12.73 15.05 -2.65
N PRO A 339 13.33 14.97 -3.84
CA PRO A 339 14.36 15.93 -4.23
C PRO A 339 13.76 17.34 -4.39
N ASP A 340 14.50 18.34 -3.93
CA ASP A 340 14.25 19.75 -4.21
C ASP A 340 14.48 20.08 -5.70
N ILE A 341 14.26 21.32 -6.08
CA ILE A 341 14.42 21.73 -7.50
C ILE A 341 15.85 21.48 -8.03
N LYS A 342 16.88 21.70 -7.19
CA LYS A 342 18.29 21.45 -7.58
C LYS A 342 18.57 19.94 -7.70
N GLY A 343 18.04 19.17 -6.76
CA GLY A 343 18.13 17.70 -6.82
C GLY A 343 17.43 17.11 -8.04
N ARG A 344 16.24 17.64 -8.40
CA ARG A 344 15.54 17.22 -9.61
C ARG A 344 16.34 17.55 -10.87
N ASP A 345 16.92 18.74 -10.95
CA ASP A 345 17.80 19.12 -12.07
C ASP A 345 18.95 18.12 -12.23
N GLN A 346 19.64 17.80 -11.15
CA GLN A 346 20.74 16.82 -11.15
C GLN A 346 20.26 15.42 -11.59
N ILE A 347 19.09 14.99 -11.12
CA ILE A 347 18.51 13.69 -11.50
C ILE A 347 18.15 13.69 -13.00
N PHE A 348 17.52 14.76 -13.50
CA PHE A 348 17.22 14.90 -14.92
C PHE A 348 18.50 14.81 -15.76
N GLN A 349 19.57 15.50 -15.38
CA GLN A 349 20.85 15.45 -16.10
C GLN A 349 21.40 14.03 -16.23
N ILE A 350 21.25 13.17 -15.21
CA ILE A 350 21.69 11.77 -15.27
C ILE A 350 20.89 10.98 -16.32
N TYR A 351 19.57 11.18 -16.39
CA TYR A 351 18.71 10.46 -17.33
C TYR A 351 18.79 11.03 -18.74
N LEU A 352 18.85 12.34 -18.89
CA LEU A 352 18.92 13.03 -20.18
C LEU A 352 20.18 12.71 -20.97
N LYS A 353 21.31 12.47 -20.29
CA LYS A 353 22.57 12.01 -20.94
C LYS A 353 22.44 10.69 -21.69
N LYS A 354 21.38 9.90 -21.38
CA LYS A 354 21.11 8.60 -22.03
C LYS A 354 20.15 8.70 -23.22
N ILE A 355 19.58 9.89 -23.46
CA ILE A 355 18.54 10.15 -24.47
C ILE A 355 19.14 11.01 -25.58
N LYS A 356 18.69 10.79 -26.80
CA LYS A 356 19.11 11.61 -27.95
C LYS A 356 18.23 12.87 -28.00
N LEU A 357 18.82 14.00 -27.62
CA LEU A 357 18.17 15.29 -27.52
C LEU A 357 18.56 16.19 -28.72
N ASP A 358 17.78 17.22 -29.00
CA ASP A 358 18.09 18.28 -30.00
C ASP A 358 18.93 19.41 -29.40
N HIS A 359 18.84 19.65 -28.07
CA HIS A 359 19.63 20.62 -27.33
C HIS A 359 20.46 19.94 -26.22
N GLU A 360 21.29 20.69 -25.52
CA GLU A 360 22.07 20.18 -24.40
C GLU A 360 21.19 19.73 -23.24
N PRO A 361 21.61 18.70 -22.49
CA PRO A 361 20.82 18.21 -21.32
C PRO A 361 20.53 19.28 -20.27
N SER A 362 21.42 20.27 -20.09
CA SER A 362 21.25 21.38 -19.13
C SER A 362 20.04 22.26 -19.46
N TYR A 363 19.80 22.50 -20.74
CA TYR A 363 18.65 23.27 -21.21
C TYR A 363 17.33 22.66 -20.79
N TYR A 364 17.24 21.32 -20.83
CA TYR A 364 16.04 20.59 -20.46
C TYR A 364 15.92 20.41 -18.96
N SER A 365 17.02 20.03 -18.29
CA SER A 365 16.99 19.62 -16.89
C SER A 365 16.44 20.71 -15.97
N GLN A 366 16.86 21.95 -16.16
CA GLN A 366 16.42 23.11 -15.38
C GLN A 366 14.92 23.38 -15.55
N ARG A 367 14.45 23.39 -16.80
CA ARG A 367 13.04 23.61 -17.13
C ARG A 367 12.14 22.50 -16.63
N LEU A 368 12.57 21.25 -16.81
CA LEU A 368 11.82 20.08 -16.35
C LEU A 368 11.80 20.00 -14.82
N ALA A 369 12.88 20.37 -14.13
CA ALA A 369 12.91 20.43 -12.68
C ALA A 369 11.89 21.43 -12.12
N ALA A 370 11.71 22.58 -12.78
CA ALA A 370 10.70 23.55 -12.40
C ALA A 370 9.26 23.05 -12.65
N LEU A 371 9.04 22.27 -13.72
CA LEU A 371 7.72 21.72 -14.09
C LEU A 371 7.29 20.49 -13.27
N THR A 372 8.17 19.88 -12.51
CA THR A 372 7.93 18.61 -11.79
C THR A 372 8.10 18.71 -10.28
N PRO A 373 7.47 19.70 -9.60
CA PRO A 373 7.55 19.81 -8.16
C PRO A 373 6.96 18.57 -7.49
N GLY A 374 7.59 18.11 -6.41
CA GLY A 374 7.14 16.95 -5.65
C GLY A 374 7.35 15.59 -6.33
N PHE A 375 8.01 15.52 -7.50
CA PHE A 375 8.36 14.25 -8.15
C PHE A 375 9.51 13.57 -7.43
N ALA A 376 9.41 12.24 -7.30
CA ALA A 376 10.51 11.41 -6.85
C ALA A 376 11.43 11.02 -8.03
N GLY A 377 12.61 10.50 -7.74
CA GLY A 377 13.55 10.07 -8.77
C GLY A 377 12.99 9.02 -9.74
N ALA A 378 12.09 8.15 -9.27
CA ALA A 378 11.39 7.17 -10.11
C ALA A 378 10.42 7.84 -11.10
N ASP A 379 9.72 8.90 -10.66
CA ASP A 379 8.79 9.66 -11.52
C ASP A 379 9.56 10.38 -12.62
N ILE A 380 10.71 10.96 -12.28
CA ILE A 380 11.61 11.62 -13.24
C ILE A 380 12.13 10.62 -14.27
N ALA A 381 12.55 9.45 -13.84
CA ALA A 381 12.99 8.39 -14.73
C ALA A 381 11.87 7.96 -15.70
N ASN A 382 10.65 7.87 -15.18
CA ASN A 382 9.46 7.53 -15.95
C ASN A 382 9.15 8.64 -16.99
N VAL A 383 9.20 9.92 -16.61
CA VAL A 383 9.01 11.04 -17.55
C VAL A 383 10.03 10.98 -18.70
N CYS A 384 11.29 10.76 -18.38
CA CYS A 384 12.35 10.65 -19.40
C CYS A 384 12.10 9.47 -20.35
N ASN A 385 11.69 8.33 -19.84
CA ASN A 385 11.36 7.16 -20.65
C ASN A 385 10.10 7.38 -21.51
N GLU A 386 9.05 7.96 -20.93
CA GLU A 386 7.80 8.25 -21.64
C GLU A 386 8.02 9.30 -22.76
N ALA A 387 8.84 10.32 -22.53
CA ALA A 387 9.19 11.30 -23.55
C ALA A 387 9.89 10.63 -24.76
N ALA A 388 10.81 9.72 -24.51
CA ALA A 388 11.46 8.95 -25.57
C ALA A 388 10.48 8.05 -26.31
N LEU A 389 9.51 7.41 -25.61
CA LEU A 389 8.45 6.60 -26.22
C LEU A 389 7.49 7.44 -27.06
N ILE A 390 7.14 8.65 -26.61
CA ILE A 390 6.29 9.58 -27.36
C ILE A 390 7.02 10.03 -28.63
N ALA A 391 8.30 10.43 -28.53
CA ALA A 391 9.10 10.82 -29.68
C ALA A 391 9.22 9.67 -30.71
N ALA A 392 9.45 8.44 -30.26
CA ALA A 392 9.50 7.27 -31.13
C ALA A 392 8.15 6.99 -31.82
N ARG A 393 7.03 7.17 -31.13
CA ARG A 393 5.69 7.01 -31.71
C ARG A 393 5.39 8.05 -32.76
N ASN A 394 5.90 9.26 -32.59
CA ASN A 394 5.73 10.38 -33.53
C ASN A 394 6.80 10.36 -34.65
N GLU A 395 7.55 9.25 -34.80
CA GLU A 395 8.64 9.08 -35.77
C GLU A 395 9.73 10.17 -35.68
N GLY A 396 9.88 10.79 -34.50
CA GLY A 396 10.86 11.82 -34.21
C GLY A 396 12.28 11.24 -34.17
N LYS A 397 13.24 11.97 -34.72
CA LYS A 397 14.68 11.58 -34.67
C LYS A 397 15.35 11.95 -33.36
N GLN A 398 14.80 12.88 -32.62
CA GLN A 398 15.28 13.44 -31.37
C GLN A 398 14.12 13.76 -30.45
N VAL A 399 14.38 13.83 -29.14
CA VAL A 399 13.37 14.19 -28.13
C VAL A 399 13.43 15.71 -27.94
N THR A 400 12.28 16.37 -28.03
CA THR A 400 12.10 17.81 -27.87
C THR A 400 11.34 18.14 -26.59
N MET A 401 11.24 19.42 -26.22
CA MET A 401 10.51 19.87 -25.02
C MET A 401 9.03 19.45 -25.05
N GLU A 402 8.40 19.50 -26.21
CA GLU A 402 7.00 19.09 -26.39
C GLU A 402 6.76 17.62 -25.98
N HIS A 403 7.73 16.74 -26.29
CA HIS A 403 7.66 15.34 -25.90
C HIS A 403 7.76 15.16 -24.37
N PHE A 404 8.58 15.98 -23.70
CA PHE A 404 8.68 15.98 -22.24
C PHE A 404 7.42 16.52 -21.57
N GLU A 405 6.86 17.61 -22.06
CA GLU A 405 5.60 18.18 -21.56
C GLU A 405 4.45 17.18 -21.71
N ALA A 406 4.34 16.51 -22.87
CA ALA A 406 3.36 15.45 -23.09
C ALA A 406 3.60 14.24 -22.17
N ALA A 407 4.87 13.92 -21.86
CA ALA A 407 5.23 12.85 -20.91
C ALA A 407 4.83 13.23 -19.47
N ILE A 408 5.11 14.46 -19.03
CA ILE A 408 4.70 14.95 -17.70
C ILE A 408 3.19 14.89 -17.58
N ASP A 409 2.46 15.41 -18.58
CA ASP A 409 1.00 15.34 -18.65
C ASP A 409 0.48 13.91 -18.52
N ARG A 410 1.15 12.95 -19.17
CA ARG A 410 0.78 11.54 -19.13
C ARG A 410 1.06 10.90 -17.78
N VAL A 411 2.15 11.27 -17.12
CA VAL A 411 2.51 10.75 -15.80
C VAL A 411 1.55 11.30 -14.73
N ILE A 412 1.19 12.57 -14.79
CA ILE A 412 0.30 13.21 -13.82
C ILE A 412 -1.17 12.82 -14.07
N GLY A 413 -1.66 13.01 -15.30
CA GLY A 413 -3.07 12.87 -15.67
C GLY A 413 -3.46 11.54 -16.31
N GLY A 414 -2.51 10.66 -16.61
CA GLY A 414 -2.75 9.41 -17.32
C GLY A 414 -2.93 9.56 -18.84
N LEU A 415 -3.30 8.48 -19.50
CA LEU A 415 -3.50 8.46 -20.95
C LEU A 415 -4.72 9.29 -21.38
N GLU A 416 -4.57 10.06 -22.45
CA GLU A 416 -5.66 10.75 -23.11
C GLU A 416 -6.66 9.75 -23.72
N LYS A 417 -7.94 9.94 -23.42
CA LYS A 417 -9.04 9.14 -23.98
C LYS A 417 -9.66 9.83 -25.19
N LYS A 418 -8.99 9.80 -26.33
CA LYS A 418 -9.46 10.43 -27.58
C LYS A 418 -10.80 9.87 -28.08
N ASN A 419 -11.18 8.67 -27.68
CA ASN A 419 -12.39 7.98 -28.15
C ASN A 419 -13.58 8.09 -27.18
N LYS A 420 -13.49 8.89 -26.08
CA LYS A 420 -14.62 9.08 -25.19
C LYS A 420 -15.56 10.10 -25.81
N VAL A 421 -16.74 9.65 -26.21
CA VAL A 421 -17.80 10.53 -26.69
C VAL A 421 -18.38 11.27 -25.50
N ILE A 422 -18.04 12.55 -25.37
CA ILE A 422 -18.62 13.46 -24.37
C ILE A 422 -19.70 14.26 -25.09
N SER A 423 -20.88 14.45 -24.47
CA SER A 423 -21.92 15.27 -25.02
C SER A 423 -21.47 16.75 -25.09
N LYS A 424 -21.99 17.49 -26.05
CA LYS A 424 -21.67 18.94 -26.18
C LYS A 424 -22.00 19.73 -24.90
N LEU A 425 -23.05 19.31 -24.19
CA LEU A 425 -23.44 19.91 -22.92
C LEU A 425 -22.44 19.65 -21.81
N GLU A 426 -22.02 18.39 -21.67
CA GLU A 426 -20.97 18.00 -20.67
C GLU A 426 -19.65 18.70 -20.97
N ARG A 427 -19.22 18.71 -22.24
CA ARG A 427 -17.98 19.39 -22.64
C ARG A 427 -18.02 20.88 -22.29
N ARG A 428 -19.18 21.53 -22.49
CA ARG A 428 -19.38 22.92 -22.09
C ARG A 428 -19.30 23.08 -20.57
N THR A 429 -19.97 22.23 -19.82
CA THR A 429 -19.92 22.26 -18.35
C THR A 429 -18.50 22.14 -17.85
N VAL A 430 -17.71 21.18 -18.36
CA VAL A 430 -16.30 21.00 -18.01
C VAL A 430 -15.48 22.25 -18.36
N ALA A 431 -15.68 22.85 -19.55
CA ALA A 431 -14.94 24.04 -19.94
C ALA A 431 -15.19 25.22 -18.98
N TYR A 432 -16.44 25.45 -18.58
CA TYR A 432 -16.77 26.47 -17.61
C TYR A 432 -16.26 26.16 -16.22
N HIS A 433 -16.26 24.89 -15.82
CA HIS A 433 -15.69 24.43 -14.55
C HIS A 433 -14.18 24.71 -14.46
N GLU A 434 -13.41 24.24 -15.43
CA GLU A 434 -11.95 24.45 -15.47
C GLU A 434 -11.57 25.94 -15.61
N SER A 435 -12.40 26.72 -16.36
CA SER A 435 -12.21 28.17 -16.46
C SER A 435 -12.42 28.87 -15.12
N GLY A 436 -13.34 28.37 -14.30
CA GLY A 436 -13.55 28.86 -12.94
C GLY A 436 -12.33 28.71 -12.05
N HIS A 437 -11.68 27.55 -12.08
CA HIS A 437 -10.42 27.31 -11.39
C HIS A 437 -9.30 28.24 -11.90
N ALA A 438 -9.20 28.37 -13.23
CA ALA A 438 -8.17 29.18 -13.87
C ALA A 438 -8.29 30.66 -13.47
N VAL A 439 -9.49 31.23 -13.56
CA VAL A 439 -9.74 32.65 -13.25
C VAL A 439 -9.61 32.90 -11.75
N ALA A 440 -10.14 32.01 -10.89
CA ALA A 440 -9.96 32.13 -9.45
C ALA A 440 -8.48 32.12 -9.05
N GLY A 441 -7.70 31.19 -9.57
CA GLY A 441 -6.26 31.14 -9.31
C GLY A 441 -5.48 32.34 -9.87
N TRP A 442 -5.98 32.99 -10.94
CA TRP A 442 -5.32 34.16 -11.52
C TRP A 442 -5.45 35.42 -10.67
N PHE A 443 -6.62 35.62 -10.08
CA PHE A 443 -6.96 36.84 -9.31
C PHE A 443 -6.85 36.67 -7.80
N LEU A 444 -6.34 35.55 -7.30
CA LEU A 444 -6.00 35.37 -5.89
C LEU A 444 -4.51 35.56 -5.68
N GLU A 445 -4.14 36.29 -4.61
CA GLU A 445 -2.77 36.71 -4.36
C GLU A 445 -1.82 35.53 -4.12
N HIS A 446 -2.25 34.59 -3.29
CA HIS A 446 -1.43 33.46 -2.86
C HIS A 446 -1.70 32.17 -3.63
N ALA A 447 -2.56 32.23 -4.68
CA ALA A 447 -2.79 31.08 -5.52
C ALA A 447 -1.57 30.79 -6.42
N GLU A 448 -1.35 29.51 -6.68
CA GLU A 448 -0.24 29.04 -7.50
C GLU A 448 -0.40 29.45 -8.97
N PRO A 449 0.69 29.82 -9.66
CA PRO A 449 0.63 30.17 -11.08
C PRO A 449 0.14 28.98 -11.92
N LEU A 450 -0.86 29.26 -12.76
CA LEU A 450 -1.41 28.28 -13.69
C LEU A 450 -0.52 28.18 -14.94
N LEU A 451 -0.08 26.98 -15.25
CA LEU A 451 0.72 26.69 -16.43
C LEU A 451 -0.13 26.32 -17.64
N LYS A 452 -1.14 25.46 -17.41
CA LYS A 452 -1.93 24.86 -18.49
C LYS A 452 -3.30 24.42 -17.97
N VAL A 453 -4.33 24.60 -18.80
CA VAL A 453 -5.69 24.09 -18.58
C VAL A 453 -6.12 23.28 -19.79
N THR A 454 -6.76 22.14 -19.55
CA THR A 454 -7.25 21.26 -20.63
C THR A 454 -8.59 20.63 -20.27
N ILE A 455 -9.44 20.49 -21.29
CA ILE A 455 -10.70 19.75 -21.22
C ILE A 455 -10.63 18.38 -21.91
N VAL A 456 -9.43 17.92 -22.26
CA VAL A 456 -9.21 16.60 -22.84
C VAL A 456 -9.33 15.55 -21.72
N PRO A 457 -10.28 14.59 -21.82
CA PRO A 457 -10.48 13.60 -20.77
C PRO A 457 -9.30 12.65 -20.65
N ARG A 458 -8.89 12.37 -19.41
CA ARG A 458 -7.75 11.51 -19.10
C ARG A 458 -8.15 10.24 -18.31
N GLY A 459 -7.21 9.34 -18.12
CA GLY A 459 -7.45 8.00 -17.60
C GLY A 459 -8.03 7.90 -16.17
N THR A 460 -7.80 8.90 -15.34
CA THR A 460 -8.20 8.96 -13.93
C THR A 460 -9.66 9.39 -13.69
N ALA A 461 -10.54 9.30 -14.70
CA ALA A 461 -11.92 9.77 -14.68
C ALA A 461 -12.08 11.32 -14.64
N ALA A 462 -11.01 12.08 -14.62
CA ALA A 462 -11.06 13.53 -14.77
C ALA A 462 -11.51 13.90 -16.20
N LEU A 463 -12.51 14.78 -16.29
CA LEU A 463 -13.03 15.28 -17.56
C LEU A 463 -12.27 16.51 -18.04
N GLY A 464 -11.57 17.20 -17.12
CA GLY A 464 -10.67 18.31 -17.35
C GLY A 464 -9.48 18.24 -16.40
N PHE A 465 -8.48 19.07 -16.62
CA PHE A 465 -7.26 19.10 -15.82
C PHE A 465 -6.58 20.46 -15.91
N ALA A 466 -6.32 21.06 -14.76
CA ALA A 466 -5.52 22.27 -14.62
C ALA A 466 -4.18 21.94 -13.99
N GLN A 467 -3.08 22.37 -14.60
CA GLN A 467 -1.74 22.18 -14.10
C GLN A 467 -1.24 23.49 -13.51
N TYR A 468 -0.92 23.45 -12.22
CA TYR A 468 -0.31 24.55 -11.48
C TYR A 468 1.18 24.24 -11.28
N VAL A 469 1.97 25.29 -11.05
CA VAL A 469 3.36 25.18 -10.63
C VAL A 469 3.40 25.52 -9.13
N PRO A 470 3.30 24.51 -8.24
CA PRO A 470 3.30 24.78 -6.82
C PRO A 470 4.67 25.30 -6.38
N ASN A 471 4.64 26.29 -5.47
CA ASN A 471 5.81 26.68 -4.73
C ASN A 471 6.10 25.61 -3.67
N GLU A 472 7.37 25.22 -3.54
CA GLU A 472 7.80 24.20 -2.58
C GLU A 472 8.01 24.81 -1.18
N ASN A 473 7.02 25.57 -0.71
CA ASN A 473 7.06 26.18 0.62
C ASN A 473 6.81 25.11 1.68
N LEU A 474 7.73 25.00 2.63
CA LEU A 474 7.60 24.08 3.77
C LEU A 474 6.54 24.53 4.78
N LEU A 475 6.26 25.83 4.83
CA LEU A 475 5.28 26.43 5.71
C LEU A 475 4.24 27.18 4.88
N MET A 476 2.98 27.05 5.25
CA MET A 476 1.86 27.74 4.61
C MET A 476 1.10 28.57 5.65
N THR A 477 0.78 29.81 5.29
CA THR A 477 -0.03 30.69 6.14
C THR A 477 -1.52 30.39 6.01
N LYS A 478 -2.31 30.93 6.94
CA LYS A 478 -3.77 30.79 6.90
C LYS A 478 -4.37 31.39 5.63
N GLU A 479 -3.81 32.52 5.19
CA GLU A 479 -4.23 33.25 3.97
C GLU A 479 -3.94 32.43 2.71
N GLN A 480 -2.77 31.80 2.62
CA GLN A 480 -2.40 30.92 1.51
C GLN A 480 -3.35 29.73 1.40
N LEU A 481 -3.67 29.09 2.53
CA LEU A 481 -4.60 27.97 2.57
C LEU A 481 -6.04 28.38 2.24
N PHE A 482 -6.42 29.60 2.64
CA PHE A 482 -7.73 30.16 2.28
C PHE A 482 -7.83 30.40 0.77
N ASP A 483 -6.84 31.04 0.15
CA ASP A 483 -6.80 31.28 -1.29
C ASP A 483 -6.79 29.97 -2.08
N MET A 484 -6.04 28.97 -1.62
CA MET A 484 -6.07 27.61 -2.21
C MET A 484 -7.47 26.99 -2.12
N THR A 485 -8.17 27.19 -1.00
CA THR A 485 -9.56 26.72 -0.84
C THR A 485 -10.49 27.43 -1.82
N CYS A 486 -10.37 28.76 -1.96
CA CYS A 486 -11.15 29.55 -2.92
C CYS A 486 -10.89 29.13 -4.36
N MET A 487 -9.63 28.94 -4.75
CA MET A 487 -9.24 28.46 -6.07
C MET A 487 -9.87 27.09 -6.38
N THR A 488 -9.83 26.16 -5.42
CA THR A 488 -10.41 24.82 -5.58
C THR A 488 -11.94 24.86 -5.70
N LEU A 489 -12.61 25.85 -5.11
CA LEU A 489 -14.06 26.04 -5.22
C LEU A 489 -14.46 26.76 -6.53
N GLY A 490 -13.51 27.32 -7.29
CA GLY A 490 -13.71 28.10 -8.49
C GLY A 490 -14.56 27.40 -9.55
N GLY A 491 -14.32 26.11 -9.78
CA GLY A 491 -15.09 25.33 -10.76
C GLY A 491 -16.59 25.28 -10.44
N ARG A 492 -16.93 24.96 -9.19
CA ARG A 492 -18.34 24.93 -8.74
C ARG A 492 -18.99 26.32 -8.77
N ALA A 493 -18.26 27.36 -8.37
CA ALA A 493 -18.75 28.72 -8.41
C ALA A 493 -19.05 29.19 -9.85
N SER A 494 -18.17 28.85 -10.78
CA SER A 494 -18.36 29.13 -12.21
C SER A 494 -19.60 28.44 -12.78
N GLU A 495 -19.82 27.15 -12.47
CA GLU A 495 -21.03 26.44 -12.88
C GLU A 495 -22.29 27.13 -12.34
N GLN A 496 -22.31 27.57 -11.10
CA GLN A 496 -23.43 28.23 -10.46
C GLN A 496 -23.73 29.61 -11.10
N VAL A 497 -22.70 30.44 -11.29
CA VAL A 497 -22.86 31.84 -11.77
C VAL A 497 -23.17 31.90 -13.26
N LEU A 498 -22.51 31.06 -14.08
CA LEU A 498 -22.62 31.17 -15.55
C LEU A 498 -23.60 30.17 -16.17
N LEU A 499 -23.71 28.97 -15.63
CA LEU A 499 -24.61 27.94 -16.15
C LEU A 499 -25.93 27.84 -15.36
N GLY A 500 -26.00 28.41 -14.15
CA GLY A 500 -27.15 28.33 -13.27
C GLY A 500 -27.48 26.90 -12.78
N LYS A 501 -26.61 25.96 -13.03
CA LYS A 501 -26.76 24.53 -12.64
C LYS A 501 -25.45 24.02 -12.12
N ILE A 502 -25.52 23.21 -11.08
CA ILE A 502 -24.35 22.59 -10.42
C ILE A 502 -24.28 21.14 -10.86
N SER A 503 -23.10 20.67 -11.24
CA SER A 503 -22.86 19.28 -11.62
C SER A 503 -22.17 18.48 -10.51
N THR A 504 -22.03 17.16 -10.71
CA THR A 504 -21.27 16.28 -9.85
C THR A 504 -19.75 16.39 -10.07
N GLY A 505 -19.30 17.19 -11.05
CA GLY A 505 -17.88 17.38 -11.39
C GLY A 505 -17.03 17.88 -10.23
N ALA A 506 -17.63 18.71 -9.36
CA ALA A 506 -16.95 19.28 -8.20
C ALA A 506 -16.75 18.30 -7.00
N GLN A 507 -17.06 17.00 -7.14
CA GLN A 507 -16.94 16.05 -6.02
C GLN A 507 -15.51 15.97 -5.46
N ASN A 508 -14.52 15.83 -6.34
CA ASN A 508 -13.12 15.73 -5.94
C ASN A 508 -12.60 17.02 -5.30
N ASP A 509 -13.07 18.16 -5.80
CA ASP A 509 -12.68 19.47 -5.26
C ASP A 509 -13.26 19.69 -3.88
N LEU A 510 -14.52 19.33 -3.67
CA LEU A 510 -15.15 19.38 -2.35
C LEU A 510 -14.46 18.43 -1.36
N GLU A 511 -14.01 17.27 -1.80
CA GLU A 511 -13.23 16.35 -0.95
C GLU A 511 -11.89 16.96 -0.53
N LYS A 512 -11.16 17.57 -1.47
CA LYS A 512 -9.91 18.28 -1.19
C LYS A 512 -10.13 19.44 -0.22
N VAL A 513 -11.12 20.29 -0.50
CA VAL A 513 -11.51 21.43 0.35
C VAL A 513 -11.86 20.97 1.76
N THR A 514 -12.65 19.90 1.89
CA THR A 514 -13.03 19.35 3.20
C THR A 514 -11.79 18.87 3.96
N LYS A 515 -10.92 18.08 3.35
CA LYS A 515 -9.68 17.59 3.98
C LYS A 515 -8.78 18.75 4.40
N LEU A 516 -8.59 19.74 3.52
CA LEU A 516 -7.75 20.90 3.78
C LEU A 516 -8.28 21.74 4.95
N THR A 517 -9.59 22.03 4.96
CA THR A 517 -10.21 22.82 6.01
C THR A 517 -10.25 22.06 7.35
N TYR A 518 -10.50 20.76 7.32
CA TYR A 518 -10.37 19.92 8.53
C TYR A 518 -8.95 19.97 9.11
N ALA A 519 -7.92 19.90 8.27
CA ALA A 519 -6.54 20.03 8.72
C ALA A 519 -6.27 21.40 9.35
N GLN A 520 -6.76 22.47 8.76
CA GLN A 520 -6.61 23.84 9.31
C GLN A 520 -7.25 23.97 10.70
N VAL A 521 -8.45 23.42 10.88
CA VAL A 521 -9.23 23.56 12.12
C VAL A 521 -8.77 22.57 13.19
N ALA A 522 -8.54 21.30 12.82
CA ALA A 522 -8.31 20.24 13.78
C ALA A 522 -6.82 19.86 13.98
N VAL A 523 -5.94 20.14 13.02
CA VAL A 523 -4.53 19.74 13.08
C VAL A 523 -3.60 20.93 13.28
N TYR A 524 -3.81 22.03 12.53
CA TYR A 524 -2.92 23.19 12.56
C TYR A 524 -3.29 24.21 13.64
N GLY A 525 -4.46 24.08 14.27
CA GLY A 525 -4.89 24.96 15.36
C GLY A 525 -5.20 26.38 14.93
N PHE A 526 -5.66 26.62 13.68
CA PHE A 526 -5.96 27.96 13.15
C PHE A 526 -7.34 28.50 13.55
N SER A 527 -8.16 27.69 14.23
CA SER A 527 -9.49 28.11 14.70
C SER A 527 -9.45 28.59 16.15
N ASP A 528 -9.86 29.83 16.38
CA ASP A 528 -9.97 30.39 17.73
C ASP A 528 -11.03 29.65 18.58
N LYS A 529 -12.08 29.09 17.97
CA LYS A 529 -13.14 28.36 18.67
C LYS A 529 -12.70 26.99 19.16
N VAL A 530 -11.82 26.31 18.41
CA VAL A 530 -11.21 25.03 18.83
C VAL A 530 -10.01 25.28 19.75
N GLY A 531 -9.30 26.39 19.55
CA GLY A 531 -8.12 26.80 20.29
C GLY A 531 -6.84 26.15 19.73
N LEU A 532 -5.73 26.36 20.44
CA LEU A 532 -4.39 25.88 20.07
C LEU A 532 -4.25 24.38 20.36
N LEU A 533 -5.09 23.56 19.74
CA LEU A 533 -5.11 22.11 19.90
C LEU A 533 -4.84 21.43 18.56
N SER A 534 -4.12 20.30 18.60
CA SER A 534 -3.84 19.48 17.42
C SER A 534 -4.36 18.06 17.62
N PHE A 535 -5.22 17.64 16.72
CA PHE A 535 -5.81 16.30 16.69
C PHE A 535 -5.47 15.61 15.36
N PRO A 536 -4.23 15.12 15.18
CA PRO A 536 -3.84 14.46 13.95
C PRO A 536 -4.66 13.19 13.74
N GLN A 537 -5.17 13.00 12.53
CA GLN A 537 -5.78 11.74 12.15
C GLN A 537 -4.69 10.67 12.06
N ARG A 538 -4.82 9.61 12.85
CA ARG A 538 -3.98 8.42 12.72
C ARG A 538 -4.61 7.49 11.70
N ASP A 539 -3.84 7.11 10.69
CA ASP A 539 -4.25 6.15 9.65
C ASP A 539 -4.36 4.70 10.18
N ASP A 540 -4.22 4.49 11.48
CA ASP A 540 -4.36 3.17 12.08
C ASP A 540 -5.82 2.72 12.04
N ALA A 541 -6.11 1.82 11.11
CA ALA A 541 -7.44 1.26 10.84
C ALA A 541 -8.12 0.55 12.04
N PHE A 542 -7.48 0.51 13.21
CA PHE A 542 -7.98 -0.14 14.42
C PHE A 542 -8.52 0.84 15.48
N GLU A 543 -8.21 2.12 15.43
CA GLU A 543 -8.81 3.11 16.34
C GLU A 543 -9.97 3.83 15.65
N MET A 544 -11.16 3.25 15.71
CA MET A 544 -12.41 3.88 15.27
C MET A 544 -12.85 5.04 16.17
N THR A 545 -12.07 5.38 17.20
CA THR A 545 -12.41 6.43 18.17
C THR A 545 -11.69 7.74 17.82
N LYS A 546 -12.48 8.79 17.59
CA LYS A 546 -11.95 10.14 17.39
C LYS A 546 -11.19 10.57 18.67
N PRO A 547 -10.02 11.25 18.55
CA PRO A 547 -9.20 11.63 19.70
C PRO A 547 -9.79 12.79 20.53
N TYR A 548 -11.04 13.15 20.32
CA TYR A 548 -11.74 14.26 20.96
C TYR A 548 -13.20 13.91 21.27
N SER A 549 -13.79 14.67 22.21
CA SER A 549 -15.19 14.49 22.62
C SER A 549 -16.18 14.83 21.52
N SER A 550 -17.42 14.34 21.61
CA SER A 550 -18.50 14.67 20.68
C SER A 550 -18.79 16.18 20.63
N LYS A 551 -18.61 16.91 21.75
CA LYS A 551 -18.75 18.38 21.79
C LYS A 551 -17.69 19.05 20.95
N THR A 552 -16.41 18.70 21.11
CA THR A 552 -15.31 19.21 20.31
C THR A 552 -15.52 18.86 18.83
N GLY A 553 -15.96 17.63 18.53
CA GLY A 553 -16.31 17.25 17.17
C GLY A 553 -17.37 18.15 16.53
N ALA A 554 -18.44 18.47 17.27
CA ALA A 554 -19.48 19.38 16.77
C ALA A 554 -18.96 20.80 16.52
N ILE A 555 -18.02 21.30 17.35
CA ILE A 555 -17.39 22.61 17.13
C ILE A 555 -16.52 22.56 15.86
N ILE A 556 -15.70 21.54 15.69
CA ILE A 556 -14.87 21.34 14.49
C ILE A 556 -15.76 21.28 13.23
N ASP A 557 -16.81 20.49 13.23
CA ASP A 557 -17.72 20.34 12.09
C ASP A 557 -18.41 21.68 11.73
N ASN A 558 -18.79 22.47 12.72
CA ASN A 558 -19.38 23.80 12.49
C ASN A 558 -18.36 24.80 11.95
N GLU A 559 -17.15 24.83 12.51
CA GLU A 559 -16.07 25.70 12.03
C GLU A 559 -15.69 25.38 10.57
N VAL A 560 -15.50 24.10 10.25
CA VAL A 560 -15.21 23.66 8.87
C VAL A 560 -16.30 24.13 7.93
N ARG A 561 -17.57 23.95 8.30
CA ARG A 561 -18.71 24.41 7.47
C ARG A 561 -18.71 25.92 7.30
N GLU A 562 -18.46 26.68 8.36
CA GLU A 562 -18.40 28.12 8.33
C GLU A 562 -17.24 28.62 7.44
N TRP A 563 -16.06 28.01 7.57
CA TRP A 563 -14.89 28.41 6.78
C TRP A 563 -15.04 28.07 5.29
N VAL A 564 -15.56 26.90 4.95
CA VAL A 564 -15.87 26.54 3.56
C VAL A 564 -16.94 27.46 3.00
N GLY A 565 -17.96 27.82 3.80
CA GLY A 565 -18.99 28.79 3.41
C GLY A 565 -18.41 30.17 3.07
N LYS A 566 -17.54 30.72 3.93
CA LYS A 566 -16.85 32.00 3.70
C LYS A 566 -15.98 31.96 2.43
N ALA A 567 -15.22 30.88 2.25
CA ALA A 567 -14.40 30.70 1.05
C ALA A 567 -15.27 30.64 -0.21
N TYR A 568 -16.39 29.93 -0.15
CA TYR A 568 -17.31 29.83 -1.28
C TYR A 568 -17.97 31.16 -1.63
N GLU A 569 -18.42 31.95 -0.64
CA GLU A 569 -18.96 33.31 -0.86
C GLU A 569 -17.92 34.26 -1.46
N CYS A 570 -16.67 34.17 -1.01
CA CYS A 570 -15.57 34.93 -1.59
C CYS A 570 -15.34 34.54 -3.05
N THR A 571 -15.32 33.25 -3.33
CA THR A 571 -15.14 32.70 -4.69
C THR A 571 -16.30 33.10 -5.61
N LEU A 572 -17.54 33.05 -5.12
CA LEU A 572 -18.72 33.51 -5.91
C LEU A 572 -18.60 34.97 -6.33
N ARG A 573 -18.22 35.85 -5.39
CA ARG A 573 -18.02 37.29 -5.69
C ARG A 573 -16.92 37.47 -6.73
N LEU A 574 -15.80 36.81 -6.59
CA LEU A 574 -14.67 36.86 -7.51
C LEU A 574 -15.07 36.41 -8.91
N ILE A 575 -15.79 35.28 -9.03
CA ILE A 575 -16.28 34.78 -10.33
C ILE A 575 -17.35 35.70 -10.94
N GLU A 576 -18.16 36.36 -10.11
CA GLU A 576 -19.19 37.32 -10.60
C GLU A 576 -18.56 38.60 -11.13
N GLU A 577 -17.52 39.13 -10.45
CA GLU A 577 -16.70 40.25 -10.90
C GLU A 577 -16.02 39.99 -12.24
N HIS A 578 -15.52 38.75 -12.43
CA HIS A 578 -14.76 38.33 -13.62
C HIS A 578 -15.58 37.47 -14.59
N LYS A 579 -16.90 37.54 -14.53
CA LYS A 579 -17.82 36.70 -15.31
C LYS A 579 -17.54 36.68 -16.82
N VAL A 580 -17.17 37.83 -17.38
CA VAL A 580 -16.87 37.99 -18.82
C VAL A 580 -15.59 37.23 -19.17
N GLN A 581 -14.55 37.35 -18.34
CA GLN A 581 -13.27 36.66 -18.55
C GLN A 581 -13.43 35.15 -18.44
N VAL A 582 -14.21 34.66 -17.44
CA VAL A 582 -14.51 33.23 -17.32
C VAL A 582 -15.19 32.70 -18.58
N ALA A 583 -16.17 33.41 -19.10
CA ALA A 583 -16.85 33.00 -20.34
C ALA A 583 -15.90 32.99 -21.56
N GLN A 584 -15.02 33.99 -21.68
CA GLN A 584 -14.02 34.05 -22.76
C GLN A 584 -13.02 32.88 -22.69
N ILE A 585 -12.52 32.57 -21.51
CA ILE A 585 -11.63 31.40 -21.29
C ILE A 585 -12.36 30.10 -21.61
N ALA A 586 -13.61 29.94 -21.17
CA ALA A 586 -14.43 28.76 -21.44
C ALA A 586 -14.66 28.52 -22.93
N GLU A 587 -15.02 29.56 -23.67
CA GLU A 587 -15.22 29.45 -25.13
C GLU A 587 -13.89 29.17 -25.85
N LEU A 588 -12.78 29.79 -25.42
CA LEU A 588 -11.46 29.51 -25.97
C LEU A 588 -11.00 28.07 -25.66
N LEU A 589 -11.33 27.51 -24.47
CA LEU A 589 -11.13 26.12 -24.15
C LEU A 589 -11.96 25.17 -25.03
N LEU A 590 -13.19 25.53 -25.35
CA LEU A 590 -14.01 24.73 -26.25
C LEU A 590 -13.45 24.68 -27.68
N GLU A 591 -12.77 25.77 -28.12
CA GLU A 591 -12.13 25.86 -29.43
C GLU A 591 -10.78 25.13 -29.46
N LYS A 592 -9.87 25.43 -28.53
CA LYS A 592 -8.49 24.96 -28.55
C LYS A 592 -8.25 23.65 -27.76
N GLU A 593 -9.17 23.23 -26.88
CA GLU A 593 -9.09 22.11 -25.94
C GLU A 593 -7.98 22.22 -24.89
N VAL A 594 -6.93 22.96 -25.16
CA VAL A 594 -5.78 23.19 -24.29
C VAL A 594 -5.41 24.68 -24.35
N LEU A 595 -5.27 25.31 -23.19
CA LEU A 595 -4.77 26.67 -23.05
C LEU A 595 -3.48 26.69 -22.27
N HIS A 596 -2.51 27.40 -22.78
CA HIS A 596 -1.25 27.70 -22.09
C HIS A 596 -1.32 29.07 -21.42
N GLN A 597 -0.35 29.37 -20.58
CA GLN A 597 -0.31 30.61 -19.84
C GLN A 597 -0.35 31.85 -20.74
N GLU A 598 0.25 31.80 -21.94
CA GLU A 598 0.23 32.91 -22.91
C GLU A 598 -1.18 33.23 -23.38
N ASP A 599 -2.05 32.23 -23.56
CA ASP A 599 -3.45 32.41 -23.89
C ASP A 599 -4.23 33.08 -22.75
N LEU A 600 -3.89 32.68 -21.50
CA LEU A 600 -4.50 33.26 -20.28
C LEU A 600 -4.10 34.73 -20.12
N VAL A 601 -2.81 35.06 -20.29
CA VAL A 601 -2.32 36.46 -20.25
C VAL A 601 -3.01 37.32 -21.31
N ARG A 602 -3.29 36.78 -22.49
CA ARG A 602 -3.99 37.50 -23.56
C ARG A 602 -5.41 37.86 -23.17
N VAL A 603 -6.11 37.01 -22.43
CA VAL A 603 -7.52 37.23 -22.06
C VAL A 603 -7.65 37.94 -20.73
N LEU A 604 -6.85 37.58 -19.75
CA LEU A 604 -6.95 38.03 -18.34
C LEU A 604 -6.05 39.25 -18.06
N GLY A 605 -5.07 39.52 -18.93
CA GLY A 605 -4.02 40.51 -18.68
C GLY A 605 -2.90 39.92 -17.82
N GLU A 606 -1.89 40.74 -17.49
CA GLU A 606 -0.87 40.33 -16.55
C GLU A 606 -1.47 40.10 -15.17
N ARG A 607 -0.92 39.12 -14.44
CA ARG A 607 -1.35 38.80 -13.08
C ARG A 607 -1.14 40.03 -12.18
N PRO A 608 -2.17 40.47 -11.42
CA PRO A 608 -2.09 41.71 -10.63
C PRO A 608 -1.09 41.63 -9.47
N PHE A 609 -0.75 40.44 -9.03
CA PHE A 609 0.16 40.20 -7.92
C PHE A 609 1.54 39.77 -8.44
N LYS A 610 2.58 40.53 -8.12
CA LYS A 610 3.98 40.16 -8.39
C LYS A 610 4.55 39.55 -7.14
N SER A 611 4.97 38.29 -7.22
CA SER A 611 5.74 37.65 -6.15
C SER A 611 7.06 38.42 -5.94
N SER A 612 7.42 38.68 -4.70
CA SER A 612 8.74 39.25 -4.35
C SER A 612 9.87 38.22 -4.50
N GLU A 613 9.54 36.94 -4.58
CA GLU A 613 10.49 35.85 -4.73
C GLU A 613 10.39 35.26 -6.13
N ILE A 614 11.52 34.78 -6.67
CA ILE A 614 11.59 34.09 -7.95
C ILE A 614 10.81 32.78 -7.84
N THR A 615 9.68 32.72 -8.53
CA THR A 615 8.83 31.51 -8.52
C THR A 615 9.44 30.38 -9.32
N ASN A 616 8.99 29.15 -9.10
CA ASN A 616 9.40 28.01 -9.94
C ASN A 616 9.03 28.23 -11.42
N TYR A 617 8.00 29.03 -11.69
CA TYR A 617 7.62 29.43 -13.04
C TYR A 617 8.66 30.39 -13.68
N ASP A 618 9.17 31.35 -12.93
CA ASP A 618 10.23 32.25 -13.42
C ASP A 618 11.51 31.48 -13.71
N ARG A 619 11.85 30.53 -12.85
CA ARG A 619 12.97 29.59 -13.05
C ARG A 619 12.78 28.70 -14.29
N PHE A 620 11.55 28.33 -14.61
CA PHE A 620 11.24 27.61 -15.85
C PHE A 620 11.51 28.48 -17.09
N LYS A 621 11.16 29.76 -17.06
CA LYS A 621 11.35 30.69 -18.18
C LYS A 621 12.80 31.14 -18.36
N GLN A 622 13.47 31.51 -17.27
CA GLN A 622 14.78 32.18 -17.31
C GLN A 622 15.96 31.21 -17.17
N GLY A 623 15.75 29.99 -16.62
CA GLY A 623 16.82 29.10 -16.22
C GLY A 623 17.51 29.56 -14.94
N PHE A 624 18.52 28.81 -14.50
CA PHE A 624 19.28 29.09 -13.27
C PHE A 624 20.53 29.99 -13.53
N GLU A 625 20.66 30.63 -14.69
CA GLU A 625 21.89 31.31 -15.13
C GLU A 625 22.29 32.50 -14.25
N GLU A 626 21.37 33.17 -13.57
CA GLU A 626 21.72 34.34 -12.75
C GLU A 626 22.41 34.05 -11.40
N GLU A 627 22.31 32.85 -10.87
CA GLU A 627 23.01 32.48 -9.61
C GLU A 627 24.48 32.06 -9.84
N GLY A 628 24.84 31.69 -11.05
CA GLY A 628 26.20 31.24 -11.41
C GLY A 628 27.22 32.36 -11.62
N GLU A 629 26.80 33.56 -11.99
CA GLU A 629 27.71 34.68 -12.23
C GLU A 629 28.13 35.42 -10.95
N LYS A 630 27.28 35.48 -9.93
CA LYS A 630 27.62 36.11 -8.62
C LYS A 630 28.65 35.34 -7.80
N SER A 631 28.85 34.04 -8.07
CA SER A 631 29.87 33.24 -7.39
C SER A 631 31.22 33.22 -8.07
N LYS A 632 31.36 33.77 -9.31
CA LYS A 632 32.65 33.87 -10.03
C LYS A 632 33.33 35.22 -9.84
N GLU A 633 32.63 36.28 -9.45
CA GLU A 633 33.23 37.60 -9.24
C GLU A 633 33.89 37.81 -7.86
N THR A 634 33.74 36.86 -6.90
CA THR A 634 34.32 36.98 -5.55
C THR A 634 35.62 36.19 -5.34
N THR A 635 36.23 35.63 -6.39
CA THR A 635 37.48 34.84 -6.26
C THR A 635 38.70 35.43 -7.00
N ASP A 636 38.68 36.72 -7.35
CA ASP A 636 39.89 37.34 -7.84
C ASP A 636 40.18 38.65 -7.09
N GLY A 637 41.23 38.64 -6.29
CA GLY A 637 41.91 39.82 -5.74
C GLY A 637 41.79 40.03 -4.22
N GLY A 638 42.80 39.58 -3.50
CA GLY A 638 43.06 40.11 -2.17
C GLY A 638 43.81 39.22 -1.20
N THR A 639 45.12 39.12 -1.37
CA THR A 639 46.02 38.78 -0.26
C THR A 639 45.89 39.83 0.83
N VAL A 640 45.43 39.46 2.03
CA VAL A 640 45.59 40.23 3.26
C VAL A 640 45.92 39.29 4.42
N GLU A 641 46.88 39.74 5.15
CA GLU A 641 47.63 39.13 6.22
C GLU A 641 46.81 38.64 7.41
N ASP A 642 47.33 37.62 8.03
CA ASP A 642 47.00 37.01 9.28
C ASP A 642 46.95 38.03 10.43
N ASP A 643 45.80 38.19 11.09
CA ASP A 643 45.72 38.75 12.43
C ASP A 643 44.72 37.97 13.28
N GLY A 644 45.28 37.35 14.30
CA GLY A 644 44.58 36.41 15.19
C GLY A 644 43.58 37.09 16.10
N SER A 645 42.31 36.73 15.90
CA SER A 645 41.33 36.85 16.97
C SER A 645 40.20 35.83 16.78
N SER A 646 40.05 34.95 17.75
CA SER A 646 39.00 33.91 17.83
C SER A 646 37.59 34.49 17.72
N PRO A 647 36.68 33.85 16.95
CA PRO A 647 35.26 34.20 17.01
C PRO A 647 34.56 33.49 18.17
N LEU A 648 33.74 34.26 18.83
CA LEU A 648 32.80 33.87 19.88
C LEU A 648 31.79 32.82 19.40
N GLU A 649 31.52 31.86 20.26
CA GLU A 649 30.49 30.81 20.06
C GLU A 649 29.09 31.42 19.92
N PRO A 650 28.24 30.95 19.04
CA PRO A 650 26.82 31.33 19.01
C PRO A 650 26.02 30.54 20.04
N ASN A 651 25.33 31.28 20.91
CA ASN A 651 24.31 30.74 21.81
C ASN A 651 23.18 30.08 21.02
N VAL A 652 23.04 28.79 21.16
CA VAL A 652 21.88 28.02 20.65
C VAL A 652 20.80 28.07 21.71
N VAL A 653 19.68 28.72 21.40
CA VAL A 653 18.43 28.61 22.15
C VAL A 653 17.64 27.46 21.55
N PRO A 654 17.23 26.44 22.32
CA PRO A 654 16.41 25.36 21.78
C PRO A 654 14.94 25.81 21.68
N VAL A 655 14.36 25.59 20.51
CA VAL A 655 12.92 25.67 20.28
C VAL A 655 12.35 24.26 20.21
#